data_0ce610aba58683575b0a5cd4cb50e6a3
#
_entry.id   0ce610aba58683575b0a5cd4cb50e6a3
#
_cell.length_a   1.000
_cell.length_b   1.000
_cell.length_c   1.000
_cell.angle_alpha   90.00
_cell.angle_beta   90.00
_cell.angle_gamma   90.00
#
_symmetry.space_group_name_H-M   'P 1'
#
loop_
_entity.id
_entity.type
_entity.pdbx_description
1 polymer ?
#
loop_
_entity_poly.entity_id
_entity_poly.type
_entity_poly.pdbx_seq_one_letter_code
_entity_poly.pdbx_strand_id
1 'polypeptide(L)'
;MTQVAKKKTSMTKRIVSIVLFALSAVLIITSIAGFVIRGMDSTAAKLNEMRTSAVVHVASGGLVDDIAAEANAAKLKELRALPNFRSMGMDEVKALCAEAETAARAEAEALYSDVSGVDTDALVGKIDALENALTEYNELSAAQKAAYAELYTSVYESVADWTDFVGESDDEALFAALTEQVPGLGEAESAIYKDSFVRMARDLAAVELEKENAELYEQLFSAVTAAVADWSSLSEITDDEALWARLVELTPELNGQDAVREQLLTDVKAQIAAAASGEVTTEAEAETEEAVEETATETVVDYGYFVESEAVAASGAVADAAFDDLWAELVKVIPDLDGLDKKTKNSIQETMMTVVSSGSLDFSTRYDIYAAQKADSVLSGGTAFQIKLAANAGMYLIAGIALLLLTLVYTFWKPLTRKLGVPRTIITLFFIYLCLAAEIYNISVSLMLGNVLVRVGMYGILALAMLPGIQCGIGLNMGMTLGCIAGLLSVVISLQYDMTGASALIFSCVLGALIAIPLGWAYSLLLNRTKGDEMTISTYVGFSFVSLMCIGWMLLPFTNTKIIWLLRGRGLRVTHSLLGSFAHLLDNFLAFKIFGVEIPTGLLLFFLLCCFIMWLFSRSKAGIAMSAAGSNPRFAEASGINVDRMRTLGTVLSTMIASVGIVVYSQAFGYAQLYTAPRQLGFIAASAILIGGATVSKAKVSHVIIGVFLFEGVLALGQQIANAAVAGGGLSEVMRIMISNGIILYALTQSGGASRD
;
A
#
# COMPACT_ATOMS: atom_id res chain seq x y z
N MET A 1 -38.89 9.50 -42.35
CA MET A 1 -37.67 8.68 -42.09
C MET A 1 -37.29 8.52 -40.61
N THR A 2 -37.52 9.51 -39.73
CA THR A 2 -37.13 9.48 -38.30
C THR A 2 -37.88 8.49 -37.41
N GLN A 3 -39.15 8.21 -37.66
CA GLN A 3 -39.94 7.23 -36.87
C GLN A 3 -39.59 5.80 -37.15
N VAL A 4 -39.27 5.44 -38.39
CA VAL A 4 -38.86 4.10 -38.80
C VAL A 4 -37.47 3.76 -38.26
N ALA A 5 -36.55 4.74 -38.27
CA ALA A 5 -35.22 4.59 -37.70
C ALA A 5 -35.27 4.40 -36.16
N LYS A 6 -36.12 5.17 -35.42
CA LYS A 6 -36.36 4.99 -34.00
C LYS A 6 -36.97 3.62 -33.65
N LYS A 7 -37.87 3.09 -34.49
CA LYS A 7 -38.47 1.77 -34.25
C LYS A 7 -37.48 0.65 -34.52
N LYS A 8 -36.60 0.80 -35.54
CA LYS A 8 -35.55 -0.17 -35.89
C LYS A 8 -34.47 -0.23 -34.78
N THR A 9 -34.00 0.90 -34.24
CA THR A 9 -33.06 0.96 -33.11
C THR A 9 -33.66 0.42 -31.81
N SER A 10 -34.93 0.60 -31.53
CA SER A 10 -35.64 0.01 -30.39
C SER A 10 -35.75 -1.52 -30.50
N MET A 11 -35.98 -2.03 -31.70
CA MET A 11 -36.09 -3.46 -31.96
C MET A 11 -34.72 -4.15 -31.83
N THR A 12 -33.67 -3.58 -32.41
CA THR A 12 -32.31 -4.07 -32.27
C THR A 12 -31.86 -4.15 -30.81
N LYS A 13 -32.16 -3.08 -30.02
CA LYS A 13 -31.83 -3.05 -28.56
C LYS A 13 -32.54 -4.15 -27.78
N ARG A 14 -33.83 -4.44 -28.10
CA ARG A 14 -34.58 -5.55 -27.47
C ARG A 14 -33.99 -6.89 -27.81
N ILE A 15 -33.61 -7.12 -29.09
CA ILE A 15 -33.01 -8.39 -29.54
C ILE A 15 -31.67 -8.59 -28.84
N VAL A 16 -30.78 -7.57 -28.79
CA VAL A 16 -29.50 -7.65 -28.10
C VAL A 16 -29.68 -7.93 -26.59
N SER A 17 -30.63 -7.30 -25.93
CA SER A 17 -30.91 -7.58 -24.52
C SER A 17 -31.36 -9.03 -24.30
N ILE A 18 -32.24 -9.56 -25.15
CA ILE A 18 -32.71 -10.93 -25.03
C ILE A 18 -31.55 -11.92 -25.23
N VAL A 19 -30.68 -11.67 -26.20
CA VAL A 19 -29.52 -12.52 -26.47
C VAL A 19 -28.56 -12.51 -25.28
N LEU A 20 -28.26 -11.33 -24.70
CA LEU A 20 -27.39 -11.21 -23.53
C LEU A 20 -27.99 -11.85 -22.28
N PHE A 21 -29.32 -11.72 -22.07
CA PHE A 21 -30.00 -12.45 -20.98
C PHE A 21 -29.94 -13.95 -21.17
N ALA A 22 -30.15 -14.44 -22.40
CA ALA A 22 -30.03 -15.86 -22.71
C ALA A 22 -28.59 -16.36 -22.45
N LEU A 23 -27.57 -15.59 -22.85
CA LEU A 23 -26.18 -15.95 -22.66
C LEU A 23 -25.81 -15.99 -21.18
N SER A 24 -26.25 -15.00 -20.37
CA SER A 24 -26.03 -15.01 -18.93
C SER A 24 -26.73 -16.17 -18.24
N ALA A 25 -27.95 -16.49 -18.64
CA ALA A 25 -28.69 -17.65 -18.14
C ALA A 25 -27.97 -18.96 -18.46
N VAL A 26 -27.44 -19.09 -19.68
CA VAL A 26 -26.65 -20.26 -20.11
C VAL A 26 -25.42 -20.40 -19.22
N LEU A 27 -24.65 -19.34 -19.00
CA LEU A 27 -23.46 -19.37 -18.11
C LEU A 27 -23.81 -19.77 -16.68
N ILE A 28 -24.89 -19.25 -16.12
CA ILE A 28 -25.33 -19.60 -14.77
C ILE A 28 -25.80 -21.07 -14.70
N ILE A 29 -26.55 -21.53 -15.67
CA ILE A 29 -26.99 -22.93 -15.76
C ILE A 29 -25.79 -23.87 -15.95
N THR A 30 -24.82 -23.46 -16.79
CA THR A 30 -23.57 -24.18 -16.98
C THR A 30 -22.76 -24.29 -15.70
N SER A 31 -22.71 -23.20 -14.90
CA SER A 31 -22.09 -23.21 -13.59
C SER A 31 -22.79 -24.18 -12.61
N ILE A 32 -24.12 -24.09 -12.53
CA ILE A 32 -24.91 -25.01 -11.65
C ILE A 32 -24.66 -26.47 -12.07
N ALA A 33 -24.66 -26.75 -13.36
CA ALA A 33 -24.34 -28.08 -13.86
C ALA A 33 -22.91 -28.50 -13.48
N GLY A 34 -21.94 -27.59 -13.58
CA GLY A 34 -20.56 -27.82 -13.12
C GLY A 34 -20.44 -28.17 -11.65
N PHE A 35 -21.15 -27.47 -10.77
CA PHE A 35 -21.17 -27.79 -9.33
C PHE A 35 -21.84 -29.15 -9.05
N VAL A 36 -22.91 -29.47 -9.76
CA VAL A 36 -23.57 -30.78 -9.63
C VAL A 36 -22.62 -31.91 -10.10
N ILE A 37 -21.96 -31.71 -11.24
CA ILE A 37 -21.00 -32.70 -11.80
C ILE A 37 -19.80 -32.83 -10.85
N ARG A 38 -19.31 -31.73 -10.24
CA ARG A 38 -18.23 -31.76 -9.27
C ARG A 38 -18.53 -32.63 -8.04
N GLY A 39 -19.78 -32.66 -7.61
CA GLY A 39 -20.26 -33.53 -6.53
C GLY A 39 -20.46 -35.00 -6.90
N MET A 40 -20.22 -35.41 -8.16
CA MET A 40 -20.30 -36.80 -8.55
C MET A 40 -19.00 -37.52 -8.24
N ASP A 41 -19.06 -38.66 -7.55
CA ASP A 41 -17.88 -39.44 -7.10
C ASP A 41 -16.85 -39.70 -8.21
N SER A 42 -17.30 -40.04 -9.43
CA SER A 42 -16.43 -40.28 -10.57
C SER A 42 -15.66 -39.05 -11.05
N THR A 43 -16.21 -37.84 -10.84
CA THR A 43 -15.57 -36.58 -11.23
C THR A 43 -14.64 -36.12 -10.11
N ALA A 44 -15.05 -36.29 -8.86
CA ALA A 44 -14.21 -36.01 -7.69
C ALA A 44 -12.95 -36.87 -7.69
N ALA A 45 -13.09 -38.18 -7.94
CA ALA A 45 -11.95 -39.11 -8.05
C ALA A 45 -10.96 -38.67 -9.15
N LYS A 46 -11.46 -38.24 -10.33
CA LYS A 46 -10.59 -37.76 -11.41
C LYS A 46 -9.90 -36.42 -11.09
N LEU A 47 -10.56 -35.53 -10.42
CA LEU A 47 -9.94 -34.28 -9.95
C LEU A 47 -8.84 -34.56 -8.93
N ASN A 48 -9.05 -35.54 -8.04
CA ASN A 48 -8.05 -36.00 -7.10
C ASN A 48 -6.87 -36.68 -7.83
N GLU A 49 -7.13 -37.52 -8.82
CA GLU A 49 -6.09 -38.14 -9.64
C GLU A 49 -5.24 -37.08 -10.37
N MET A 50 -5.86 -36.02 -10.90
CA MET A 50 -5.13 -34.91 -11.52
C MET A 50 -4.28 -34.13 -10.52
N ARG A 51 -4.79 -33.91 -9.31
CA ARG A 51 -4.05 -33.23 -8.23
C ARG A 51 -2.82 -34.04 -7.79
N THR A 52 -3.00 -35.34 -7.62
CA THR A 52 -1.94 -36.28 -7.28
C THR A 52 -0.88 -36.33 -8.38
N SER A 53 -1.30 -36.43 -9.65
CA SER A 53 -0.42 -36.41 -10.81
C SER A 53 0.45 -35.14 -10.87
N ALA A 54 -0.13 -33.99 -10.53
CA ALA A 54 0.60 -32.73 -10.51
C ALA A 54 1.67 -32.70 -9.42
N VAL A 55 1.37 -33.20 -8.22
CA VAL A 55 2.35 -33.29 -7.12
C VAL A 55 3.48 -34.28 -7.45
N VAL A 56 3.14 -35.43 -8.03
CA VAL A 56 4.14 -36.41 -8.50
C VAL A 56 5.03 -35.82 -9.59
N HIS A 57 4.45 -35.02 -10.50
CA HIS A 57 5.22 -34.33 -11.54
C HIS A 57 6.19 -33.29 -10.97
N VAL A 58 5.79 -32.54 -9.94
CA VAL A 58 6.70 -31.60 -9.26
C VAL A 58 7.86 -32.34 -8.58
N ALA A 59 7.58 -33.45 -7.89
CA ALA A 59 8.60 -34.24 -7.26
C ALA A 59 9.57 -34.87 -8.29
N SER A 60 9.04 -35.46 -9.36
CA SER A 60 9.86 -36.07 -10.43
C SER A 60 10.62 -35.00 -11.23
N GLY A 61 10.08 -33.82 -11.41
CA GLY A 61 10.74 -32.71 -12.12
C GLY A 61 12.07 -32.30 -11.47
N GLY A 62 12.13 -32.23 -10.15
CA GLY A 62 13.36 -31.99 -9.42
C GLY A 62 14.42 -33.10 -9.62
N LEU A 63 13.98 -34.34 -9.64
CA LEU A 63 14.85 -35.50 -9.95
C LEU A 63 15.36 -35.48 -11.40
N VAL A 64 14.48 -35.14 -12.36
CA VAL A 64 14.84 -34.98 -13.78
C VAL A 64 15.88 -33.88 -13.95
N ASP A 65 15.71 -32.75 -13.26
CA ASP A 65 16.65 -31.63 -13.30
C ASP A 65 18.02 -32.02 -12.74
N ASP A 66 18.08 -32.81 -11.65
CA ASP A 66 19.29 -33.29 -11.04
C ASP A 66 20.05 -34.27 -11.97
N ILE A 67 19.33 -35.24 -12.56
CA ILE A 67 19.89 -36.18 -13.55
C ILE A 67 20.43 -35.42 -14.79
N ALA A 68 19.73 -34.44 -15.27
CA ALA A 68 20.14 -33.62 -16.42
C ALA A 68 21.41 -32.80 -16.09
N ALA A 69 21.48 -32.23 -14.88
CA ALA A 69 22.65 -31.48 -14.42
C ALA A 69 23.90 -32.41 -14.25
N GLU A 70 23.69 -33.61 -13.70
CA GLU A 70 24.76 -34.63 -13.59
C GLU A 70 25.27 -35.06 -14.97
N ALA A 71 24.40 -35.27 -15.95
CA ALA A 71 24.78 -35.62 -17.31
C ALA A 71 25.60 -34.49 -17.98
N ASN A 72 25.25 -33.25 -17.77
CA ASN A 72 26.00 -32.07 -18.22
C ASN A 72 27.42 -32.05 -17.60
N ALA A 73 27.49 -32.22 -16.28
CA ALA A 73 28.76 -32.26 -15.53
C ALA A 73 29.66 -33.44 -15.95
N ALA A 74 29.07 -34.63 -16.14
CA ALA A 74 29.76 -35.81 -16.63
C ALA A 74 30.35 -35.60 -18.02
N LYS A 75 29.53 -35.02 -18.93
CA LYS A 75 29.99 -34.69 -20.29
C LYS A 75 31.13 -33.67 -20.29
N LEU A 76 31.03 -32.62 -19.49
CA LEU A 76 32.11 -31.64 -19.33
C LEU A 76 33.42 -32.31 -18.81
N LYS A 77 33.30 -33.25 -17.87
CA LYS A 77 34.43 -34.01 -17.36
C LYS A 77 35.07 -34.92 -18.44
N GLU A 78 34.26 -35.59 -19.24
CA GLU A 78 34.67 -36.36 -20.40
C GLU A 78 35.44 -35.49 -21.41
N LEU A 79 34.85 -34.37 -21.81
CA LEU A 79 35.47 -33.44 -22.76
C LEU A 79 36.81 -32.88 -22.25
N ARG A 80 36.92 -32.56 -20.95
CA ARG A 80 38.17 -32.10 -20.33
C ARG A 80 39.28 -33.14 -20.36
N ALA A 81 38.97 -34.43 -20.45
CA ALA A 81 39.93 -35.51 -20.54
C ALA A 81 40.47 -35.73 -21.96
N LEU A 82 39.87 -35.10 -22.99
CA LEU A 82 40.29 -35.23 -24.37
C LEU A 82 41.62 -34.47 -24.62
N PRO A 83 42.56 -35.02 -25.42
CA PRO A 83 43.82 -34.35 -25.74
C PRO A 83 43.67 -32.99 -26.47
N ASN A 84 42.59 -32.84 -27.23
CA ASN A 84 42.30 -31.67 -28.02
C ASN A 84 41.37 -30.64 -27.31
N PHE A 85 41.04 -30.82 -26.03
CA PHE A 85 40.12 -29.96 -25.30
C PHE A 85 40.52 -28.46 -25.38
N ARG A 86 41.83 -28.16 -25.27
CA ARG A 86 42.32 -26.79 -25.32
C ARG A 86 42.09 -26.07 -26.67
N SER A 87 41.88 -26.83 -27.74
CA SER A 87 41.63 -26.33 -29.08
C SER A 87 40.14 -26.28 -29.45
N MET A 88 39.27 -26.80 -28.61
CA MET A 88 37.79 -26.70 -28.79
C MET A 88 37.30 -25.31 -28.46
N GLY A 89 36.38 -24.81 -29.25
CA GLY A 89 35.69 -23.54 -28.98
C GLY A 89 34.78 -23.66 -27.74
N MET A 90 34.70 -22.59 -26.94
CA MET A 90 33.84 -22.57 -25.75
C MET A 90 32.37 -22.85 -26.09
N ASP A 91 31.89 -22.38 -27.23
CA ASP A 91 30.53 -22.58 -27.69
C ASP A 91 30.25 -24.01 -28.13
N GLU A 92 31.25 -24.69 -28.69
CA GLU A 92 31.22 -26.12 -29.04
C GLU A 92 31.13 -27.00 -27.79
N VAL A 93 31.90 -26.68 -26.75
CA VAL A 93 31.88 -27.39 -25.44
C VAL A 93 30.51 -27.22 -24.79
N LYS A 94 29.96 -25.97 -24.78
CA LYS A 94 28.63 -25.71 -24.25
C LYS A 94 27.53 -26.46 -25.01
N ALA A 95 27.61 -26.49 -26.33
CA ALA A 95 26.62 -27.20 -27.17
C ALA A 95 26.60 -28.70 -26.89
N LEU A 96 27.78 -29.34 -26.80
CA LEU A 96 27.88 -30.78 -26.49
C LEU A 96 27.39 -31.11 -25.07
N CYS A 97 27.63 -30.25 -24.10
CA CYS A 97 27.10 -30.39 -22.74
C CYS A 97 25.61 -30.25 -22.71
N ALA A 98 25.03 -29.23 -23.41
CA ALA A 98 23.58 -29.02 -23.51
C ALA A 98 22.86 -30.15 -24.25
N GLU A 99 23.51 -30.76 -25.28
CA GLU A 99 22.95 -31.92 -25.97
C GLU A 99 22.88 -33.15 -25.02
N ALA A 100 23.90 -33.38 -24.22
CA ALA A 100 23.91 -34.47 -23.22
C ALA A 100 22.85 -34.24 -22.14
N GLU A 101 22.72 -32.99 -21.65
CA GLU A 101 21.68 -32.58 -20.70
C GLU A 101 20.29 -32.83 -21.25
N THR A 102 20.03 -32.38 -22.48
CA THR A 102 18.72 -32.53 -23.14
C THR A 102 18.36 -34.00 -23.34
N ALA A 103 19.31 -34.81 -23.73
CA ALA A 103 19.09 -36.26 -23.92
C ALA A 103 18.77 -36.97 -22.60
N ALA A 104 19.55 -36.66 -21.54
CA ALA A 104 19.33 -37.25 -20.20
C ALA A 104 17.99 -36.79 -19.62
N ARG A 105 17.61 -35.52 -19.81
CA ARG A 105 16.31 -34.98 -19.42
C ARG A 105 15.17 -35.75 -20.08
N ALA A 106 15.22 -35.93 -21.39
CA ALA A 106 14.16 -36.63 -22.13
C ALA A 106 14.05 -38.11 -21.72
N GLU A 107 15.16 -38.78 -21.43
CA GLU A 107 15.17 -40.16 -20.92
C GLU A 107 14.57 -40.25 -19.51
N ALA A 108 14.93 -39.33 -18.60
CA ALA A 108 14.41 -39.27 -17.23
C ALA A 108 12.91 -38.89 -17.23
N GLU A 109 12.48 -37.93 -18.02
CA GLU A 109 11.06 -37.59 -18.16
C GLU A 109 10.24 -38.80 -18.65
N ALA A 110 10.72 -39.54 -19.62
CA ALA A 110 10.06 -40.75 -20.07
C ALA A 110 9.97 -41.84 -18.99
N LEU A 111 11.02 -41.97 -18.16
CA LEU A 111 11.05 -42.97 -17.09
C LEU A 111 10.06 -42.64 -15.96
N TYR A 112 9.97 -41.38 -15.54
CA TYR A 112 9.12 -40.92 -14.43
C TYR A 112 7.72 -40.44 -14.82
N SER A 113 7.36 -40.49 -16.10
CA SER A 113 6.02 -40.15 -16.57
C SER A 113 4.94 -41.19 -16.24
N ASP A 114 5.32 -42.45 -15.99
CA ASP A 114 4.35 -43.50 -15.69
C ASP A 114 3.99 -43.57 -14.21
N VAL A 115 2.85 -42.97 -13.87
CA VAL A 115 2.22 -42.96 -12.53
C VAL A 115 1.05 -43.91 -12.40
N SER A 116 1.00 -44.97 -13.25
CA SER A 116 -0.14 -45.89 -13.33
C SER A 116 -0.32 -46.80 -12.07
N GLY A 117 0.67 -46.84 -11.17
CA GLY A 117 0.64 -47.64 -9.93
C GLY A 117 0.40 -46.83 -8.64
N VAL A 118 0.11 -45.54 -8.74
CA VAL A 118 -0.01 -44.64 -7.58
C VAL A 118 -1.32 -44.89 -6.83
N ASP A 119 -1.25 -45.10 -5.51
CA ASP A 119 -2.40 -45.06 -4.61
C ASP A 119 -2.86 -43.62 -4.42
N THR A 120 -3.82 -43.20 -5.25
CA THR A 120 -4.36 -41.83 -5.24
C THR A 120 -4.97 -41.44 -3.90
N ASP A 121 -5.63 -42.36 -3.22
CA ASP A 121 -6.34 -42.06 -1.97
C ASP A 121 -5.35 -41.80 -0.81
N ALA A 122 -4.26 -42.57 -0.76
CA ALA A 122 -3.20 -42.36 0.23
C ALA A 122 -2.49 -41.02 0.04
N LEU A 123 -2.15 -40.68 -1.21
CA LEU A 123 -1.48 -39.41 -1.53
C LEU A 123 -2.39 -38.18 -1.31
N VAL A 124 -3.66 -38.26 -1.70
CA VAL A 124 -4.61 -37.16 -1.49
C VAL A 124 -4.73 -36.80 0.00
N GLY A 125 -4.82 -37.82 0.88
CA GLY A 125 -4.88 -37.57 2.32
C GLY A 125 -3.65 -36.85 2.87
N LYS A 126 -2.44 -37.14 2.33
CA LYS A 126 -1.20 -36.45 2.71
C LYS A 126 -1.10 -35.05 2.11
N ILE A 127 -1.55 -34.86 0.87
CA ILE A 127 -1.62 -33.53 0.25
C ILE A 127 -2.57 -32.63 1.02
N ASP A 128 -3.75 -33.13 1.43
CA ASP A 128 -4.72 -32.37 2.24
C ASP A 128 -4.14 -32.00 3.63
N ALA A 129 -3.42 -32.91 4.25
CA ALA A 129 -2.75 -32.65 5.53
C ALA A 129 -1.70 -31.52 5.40
N LEU A 130 -0.88 -31.56 4.35
CA LEU A 130 0.11 -30.52 4.05
C LEU A 130 -0.56 -29.19 3.72
N GLU A 131 -1.61 -29.16 2.91
CA GLU A 131 -2.35 -27.94 2.55
C GLU A 131 -2.95 -27.27 3.79
N ASN A 132 -3.54 -28.05 4.69
CA ASN A 132 -4.11 -27.53 5.94
C ASN A 132 -3.02 -26.97 6.86
N ALA A 133 -1.89 -27.70 7.02
CA ALA A 133 -0.77 -27.23 7.83
C ALA A 133 -0.13 -25.96 7.29
N LEU A 134 0.04 -25.85 5.95
CA LEU A 134 0.56 -24.66 5.31
C LEU A 134 -0.42 -23.48 5.40
N THR A 135 -1.73 -23.73 5.34
CA THR A 135 -2.74 -22.68 5.53
C THR A 135 -2.64 -22.09 6.92
N GLU A 136 -2.58 -22.94 7.96
CA GLU A 136 -2.43 -22.49 9.35
C GLU A 136 -1.11 -21.72 9.57
N TYR A 137 0.01 -22.24 9.06
CA TYR A 137 1.31 -21.56 9.12
C TYR A 137 1.28 -20.20 8.43
N ASN A 138 0.72 -20.11 7.24
CA ASN A 138 0.67 -18.86 6.48
C ASN A 138 -0.22 -17.82 7.16
N GLU A 139 -1.36 -18.23 7.75
CA GLU A 139 -2.24 -17.33 8.49
C GLU A 139 -1.57 -16.80 9.75
N LEU A 140 -0.94 -17.67 10.55
CA LEU A 140 -0.20 -17.28 11.76
C LEU A 140 1.01 -16.40 11.43
N SER A 141 1.80 -16.77 10.43
CA SER A 141 2.96 -16.00 9.99
C SER A 141 2.57 -14.63 9.44
N ALA A 142 1.50 -14.56 8.65
CA ALA A 142 1.00 -13.29 8.13
C ALA A 142 0.48 -12.37 9.25
N ALA A 143 -0.22 -12.93 10.24
CA ALA A 143 -0.71 -12.18 11.39
C ALA A 143 0.45 -11.65 12.25
N GLN A 144 1.47 -12.48 12.51
CA GLN A 144 2.65 -12.07 13.25
C GLN A 144 3.46 -11.01 12.50
N LYS A 145 3.68 -11.17 11.19
CA LYS A 145 4.36 -10.17 10.36
C LYS A 145 3.62 -8.84 10.33
N ALA A 146 2.29 -8.86 10.31
CA ALA A 146 1.48 -7.64 10.38
C ALA A 146 1.63 -6.93 11.74
N ALA A 147 1.58 -7.68 12.85
CA ALA A 147 1.81 -7.14 14.18
C ALA A 147 3.24 -6.59 14.36
N TYR A 148 4.24 -7.32 13.85
CA TYR A 148 5.62 -6.84 13.83
C TYR A 148 5.77 -5.55 13.02
N ALA A 149 5.16 -5.46 11.84
CA ALA A 149 5.23 -4.26 10.99
C ALA A 149 4.64 -3.04 11.68
N GLU A 150 3.53 -3.21 12.40
CA GLU A 150 2.91 -2.14 13.20
C GLU A 150 3.82 -1.68 14.34
N LEU A 151 4.39 -2.62 15.08
CA LEU A 151 5.34 -2.32 16.15
C LEU A 151 6.64 -1.73 15.62
N TYR A 152 7.20 -2.27 14.53
CA TYR A 152 8.40 -1.75 13.89
C TYR A 152 8.25 -0.28 13.52
N THR A 153 7.16 0.06 12.85
CA THR A 153 6.86 1.45 12.46
C THR A 153 6.76 2.34 13.70
N SER A 154 6.07 1.85 14.75
CA SER A 154 5.94 2.57 16.02
C SER A 154 7.28 2.80 16.72
N VAL A 155 8.13 1.78 16.78
CA VAL A 155 9.48 1.88 17.38
C VAL A 155 10.36 2.81 16.56
N TYR A 156 10.44 2.61 15.25
CA TYR A 156 11.28 3.39 14.36
C TYR A 156 10.92 4.88 14.36
N GLU A 157 9.61 5.21 14.43
CA GLU A 157 9.15 6.60 14.45
C GLU A 157 9.19 7.24 15.86
N SER A 158 9.19 6.46 16.93
CA SER A 158 9.14 6.96 18.29
C SER A 158 10.53 7.20 18.90
N VAL A 159 11.52 6.44 18.48
CA VAL A 159 12.90 6.64 18.90
C VAL A 159 13.46 7.88 18.19
N ALA A 160 13.79 8.87 18.97
CA ALA A 160 14.20 10.18 18.48
C ALA A 160 15.68 10.26 18.13
N ASP A 161 16.50 9.52 18.86
CA ASP A 161 17.95 9.47 18.73
C ASP A 161 18.42 8.07 19.10
N TRP A 162 18.93 7.34 18.12
CA TRP A 162 19.41 5.97 18.33
C TRP A 162 20.75 5.95 19.08
N THR A 163 21.52 7.05 19.09
CA THR A 163 22.79 7.11 19.80
C THR A 163 22.63 7.01 21.31
N ASP A 164 21.46 7.25 21.85
CA ASP A 164 21.12 7.03 23.27
C ASP A 164 21.33 5.57 23.72
N PHE A 165 21.35 4.63 22.78
CA PHE A 165 21.54 3.19 23.04
C PHE A 165 22.98 2.72 22.81
N VAL A 166 23.90 3.62 22.45
CA VAL A 166 25.31 3.28 22.22
C VAL A 166 25.97 2.87 23.53
N GLY A 167 26.62 1.70 23.51
CA GLY A 167 27.38 1.20 24.66
C GLY A 167 26.58 0.45 25.71
N GLU A 168 25.24 0.37 25.60
CA GLU A 168 24.43 -0.49 26.47
C GLU A 168 24.59 -1.95 26.08
N SER A 169 25.22 -2.74 26.93
CA SER A 169 25.52 -4.14 26.71
C SER A 169 24.47 -5.09 27.28
N ASP A 170 23.62 -4.60 28.18
CA ASP A 170 22.56 -5.39 28.81
C ASP A 170 21.26 -5.30 27.98
N ASP A 171 20.83 -6.44 27.44
CA ASP A 171 19.61 -6.56 26.63
C ASP A 171 18.34 -6.19 27.40
N GLU A 172 18.30 -6.44 28.71
CA GLU A 172 17.16 -6.10 29.55
C GLU A 172 17.06 -4.58 29.76
N ALA A 173 18.21 -3.94 30.02
CA ALA A 173 18.28 -2.49 30.21
C ALA A 173 17.94 -1.74 28.93
N LEU A 174 18.46 -2.20 27.79
CA LEU A 174 18.19 -1.64 26.47
C LEU A 174 16.71 -1.76 26.09
N PHE A 175 16.12 -2.94 26.29
CA PHE A 175 14.70 -3.14 26.03
C PHE A 175 13.80 -2.31 26.96
N ALA A 176 14.18 -2.17 28.23
CA ALA A 176 13.47 -1.32 29.17
C ALA A 176 13.49 0.16 28.73
N ALA A 177 14.65 0.65 28.26
CA ALA A 177 14.78 2.01 27.72
C ALA A 177 13.94 2.20 26.46
N LEU A 178 13.89 1.21 25.54
CA LEU A 178 12.99 1.25 24.39
C LEU A 178 11.53 1.28 24.80
N THR A 179 11.14 0.49 25.80
CA THR A 179 9.75 0.43 26.30
C THR A 179 9.33 1.74 26.96
N GLU A 180 10.25 2.48 27.56
CA GLU A 180 9.98 3.82 28.11
C GLU A 180 9.63 4.82 27.00
N GLN A 181 10.29 4.71 25.84
CA GLN A 181 10.01 5.56 24.67
C GLN A 181 8.79 5.07 23.88
N VAL A 182 8.56 3.76 23.84
CA VAL A 182 7.46 3.11 23.09
C VAL A 182 6.64 2.21 24.03
N PRO A 183 5.63 2.74 24.73
CA PRO A 183 4.88 1.99 25.73
C PRO A 183 4.21 0.70 25.22
N GLY A 184 3.87 0.65 23.93
CA GLY A 184 3.30 -0.54 23.28
C GLY A 184 4.20 -1.78 23.30
N LEU A 185 5.53 -1.61 23.40
CA LEU A 185 6.48 -2.71 23.53
C LEU A 185 6.44 -3.41 24.90
N GLY A 186 5.87 -2.77 25.93
CA GLY A 186 5.74 -3.35 27.27
C GLY A 186 4.56 -4.30 27.44
N GLU A 187 3.71 -4.48 26.42
CA GLU A 187 2.58 -5.37 26.47
C GLU A 187 3.02 -6.84 26.33
N ALA A 188 2.28 -7.76 26.96
CA ALA A 188 2.65 -9.18 26.97
C ALA A 188 2.72 -9.81 25.57
N GLU A 189 1.91 -9.30 24.62
CA GLU A 189 1.88 -9.76 23.23
C GLU A 189 3.11 -9.33 22.44
N SER A 190 3.79 -8.26 22.86
CA SER A 190 4.99 -7.72 22.21
C SER A 190 6.28 -8.33 22.73
N ALA A 191 6.23 -9.08 23.83
CA ALA A 191 7.42 -9.68 24.47
C ALA A 191 8.19 -10.62 23.54
N ILE A 192 7.50 -11.26 22.56
CA ILE A 192 8.10 -12.13 21.55
C ILE A 192 9.07 -11.40 20.60
N TYR A 193 8.96 -10.08 20.49
CA TYR A 193 9.79 -9.27 19.61
C TYR A 193 10.98 -8.62 20.32
N LYS A 194 11.19 -8.90 21.65
CA LYS A 194 12.23 -8.29 22.45
C LYS A 194 13.60 -8.37 21.77
N ASP A 195 14.03 -9.58 21.41
CA ASP A 195 15.34 -9.81 20.81
C ASP A 195 15.49 -9.13 19.44
N SER A 196 14.39 -9.04 18.70
CA SER A 196 14.33 -8.34 17.41
C SER A 196 14.59 -6.84 17.59
N PHE A 197 13.89 -6.21 18.51
CA PHE A 197 14.03 -4.77 18.75
C PHE A 197 15.32 -4.38 19.47
N VAL A 198 15.85 -5.24 20.33
CA VAL A 198 17.18 -5.05 20.94
C VAL A 198 18.28 -5.05 19.87
N ARG A 199 18.23 -6.00 18.93
CA ARG A 199 19.17 -6.08 17.81
C ARG A 199 19.04 -4.87 16.89
N MET A 200 17.81 -4.53 16.49
CA MET A 200 17.50 -3.36 15.70
C MET A 200 18.07 -2.07 16.34
N ALA A 201 17.84 -1.87 17.64
CA ALA A 201 18.32 -0.69 18.34
C ALA A 201 19.85 -0.58 18.35
N ARG A 202 20.55 -1.70 18.53
CA ARG A 202 22.02 -1.72 18.47
C ARG A 202 22.55 -1.39 17.08
N ASP A 203 21.96 -1.98 16.04
CA ASP A 203 22.43 -1.75 14.68
C ASP A 203 22.15 -0.32 14.22
N LEU A 204 20.98 0.22 14.54
CA LEU A 204 20.65 1.62 14.25
C LEU A 204 21.49 2.60 15.06
N ALA A 205 21.77 2.32 16.33
CA ALA A 205 22.66 3.11 17.16
C ALA A 205 24.08 3.16 16.58
N ALA A 206 24.59 2.03 16.08
CA ALA A 206 25.90 1.99 15.44
C ALA A 206 25.96 2.80 14.15
N VAL A 207 24.91 2.69 13.30
CA VAL A 207 24.80 3.45 12.04
C VAL A 207 24.69 4.95 12.29
N GLU A 208 23.90 5.38 13.28
CA GLU A 208 23.74 6.80 13.59
C GLU A 208 25.00 7.40 14.20
N LEU A 209 25.70 6.65 15.05
CA LEU A 209 27.02 7.03 15.56
C LEU A 209 28.07 7.17 14.47
N GLU A 210 28.09 6.25 13.49
CA GLU A 210 28.97 6.33 12.34
C GLU A 210 28.70 7.57 11.50
N LYS A 211 27.43 7.90 11.30
CA LYS A 211 27.00 9.12 10.59
C LYS A 211 27.39 10.38 11.36
N GLU A 212 27.16 10.43 12.66
CA GLU A 212 27.59 11.57 13.49
C GLU A 212 29.12 11.76 13.44
N ASN A 213 29.87 10.67 13.51
CA ASN A 213 31.33 10.71 13.39
C ASN A 213 31.77 11.18 12.01
N ALA A 214 31.08 10.82 10.94
CA ALA A 214 31.36 11.30 9.57
C ALA A 214 31.06 12.80 9.44
N GLU A 215 29.94 13.29 9.97
CA GLU A 215 29.61 14.73 9.97
C GLU A 215 30.61 15.55 10.80
N LEU A 216 31.02 15.04 11.95
CA LEU A 216 32.05 15.61 12.79
C LEU A 216 33.40 15.68 12.08
N TYR A 217 33.77 14.58 11.42
CA TYR A 217 34.99 14.50 10.60
C TYR A 217 35.01 15.57 9.52
N GLU A 218 33.95 15.70 8.72
CA GLU A 218 33.84 16.72 7.66
C GLU A 218 33.99 18.14 8.20
N GLN A 219 33.36 18.43 9.32
CA GLN A 219 33.48 19.76 10.00
C GLN A 219 34.91 20.02 10.46
N LEU A 220 35.53 19.06 11.13
CA LEU A 220 36.87 19.19 11.64
C LEU A 220 37.93 19.22 10.54
N PHE A 221 37.80 18.40 9.50
CA PHE A 221 38.69 18.41 8.35
C PHE A 221 38.63 19.75 7.58
N SER A 222 37.42 20.29 7.40
CA SER A 222 37.22 21.63 6.83
C SER A 222 37.88 22.72 7.68
N ALA A 223 37.75 22.67 9.05
CA ALA A 223 38.36 23.59 9.94
C ALA A 223 39.92 23.51 9.90
N VAL A 224 40.46 22.29 9.86
CA VAL A 224 41.90 22.05 9.68
C VAL A 224 42.42 22.64 8.37
N THR A 225 41.71 22.38 7.27
CA THR A 225 42.04 22.87 5.96
C THR A 225 42.05 24.40 5.89
N ALA A 226 41.11 25.02 6.59
CA ALA A 226 41.07 26.48 6.68
C ALA A 226 42.18 27.09 7.59
N ALA A 227 42.61 26.36 8.63
CA ALA A 227 43.64 26.81 9.57
C ALA A 227 45.06 26.58 9.07
N VAL A 228 45.32 25.59 8.22
CA VAL A 228 46.62 25.26 7.68
C VAL A 228 46.84 26.03 6.37
N ALA A 229 47.54 27.17 6.45
CA ALA A 229 47.84 28.02 5.28
C ALA A 229 48.88 27.40 4.31
N ASP A 230 49.78 26.58 4.81
CA ASP A 230 50.83 25.92 4.02
C ASP A 230 51.10 24.50 4.57
N TRP A 231 50.60 23.48 3.83
CA TRP A 231 50.76 22.06 4.15
C TRP A 231 52.23 21.62 4.14
N SER A 232 53.07 22.24 3.32
CA SER A 232 54.51 21.90 3.23
C SER A 232 55.25 22.17 4.53
N SER A 233 54.77 23.10 5.35
CA SER A 233 55.36 23.46 6.65
C SER A 233 55.21 22.33 7.71
N LEU A 234 54.30 21.39 7.49
CA LEU A 234 54.10 20.25 8.38
C LEU A 234 54.88 19.00 7.93
N SER A 235 55.53 19.02 6.79
CA SER A 235 56.24 17.86 6.20
C SER A 235 57.44 17.36 7.02
N GLU A 236 57.98 18.18 7.91
CA GLU A 236 59.09 17.80 8.78
C GLU A 236 58.62 16.98 10.02
N ILE A 237 57.31 16.94 10.31
CA ILE A 237 56.75 16.25 11.47
C ILE A 237 56.35 14.81 11.04
N THR A 238 57.19 13.84 11.45
CA THR A 238 56.98 12.43 11.11
C THR A 238 56.26 11.60 12.16
N ASP A 239 56.15 12.15 13.37
CA ASP A 239 55.48 11.47 14.51
C ASP A 239 54.02 11.89 14.60
N ASP A 240 53.10 10.91 14.71
CA ASP A 240 51.66 11.10 14.70
C ASP A 240 51.17 11.89 15.92
N GLU A 241 51.78 11.70 17.08
CA GLU A 241 51.42 12.46 18.27
C GLU A 241 51.86 13.93 18.16
N ALA A 242 53.03 14.15 17.61
CA ALA A 242 53.55 15.52 17.40
C ALA A 242 52.71 16.24 16.31
N LEU A 243 52.33 15.53 15.26
CA LEU A 243 51.46 16.07 14.18
C LEU A 243 50.08 16.41 14.74
N TRP A 244 49.48 15.50 15.55
CA TRP A 244 48.19 15.76 16.19
C TRP A 244 48.25 16.96 17.14
N ALA A 245 49.28 17.04 18.01
CA ALA A 245 49.46 18.17 18.90
C ALA A 245 49.59 19.49 18.14
N ARG A 246 50.26 19.48 17.00
CA ARG A 246 50.39 20.69 16.16
C ARG A 246 49.05 21.06 15.47
N LEU A 247 48.27 20.08 15.03
CA LEU A 247 46.93 20.32 14.48
C LEU A 247 45.97 20.87 15.54
N VAL A 248 46.01 20.36 16.77
CA VAL A 248 45.21 20.88 17.89
C VAL A 248 45.62 22.31 18.27
N GLU A 249 46.91 22.65 18.13
CA GLU A 249 47.34 24.02 18.35
C GLU A 249 46.80 24.99 17.28
N LEU A 250 46.73 24.55 16.05
CA LEU A 250 46.18 25.33 14.92
C LEU A 250 44.66 25.36 14.89
N THR A 251 44.03 24.27 15.32
CA THR A 251 42.57 24.07 15.34
C THR A 251 42.15 23.52 16.70
N PRO A 252 41.89 24.38 17.70
CA PRO A 252 41.58 23.97 19.08
C PRO A 252 40.33 23.08 19.22
N GLU A 253 39.47 23.07 18.18
CA GLU A 253 38.25 22.25 18.10
C GLU A 253 38.54 20.74 18.03
N LEU A 254 39.77 20.35 17.67
CA LEU A 254 40.23 18.95 17.64
C LEU A 254 40.49 18.38 19.05
N ASN A 255 40.52 19.19 20.06
CA ASN A 255 40.86 18.73 21.39
C ASN A 255 39.77 17.84 22.00
N GLY A 256 40.09 16.59 22.28
CA GLY A 256 39.16 15.59 22.82
C GLY A 256 38.36 14.82 21.76
N GLN A 257 38.67 14.99 20.46
CA GLN A 257 37.97 14.31 19.36
C GLN A 257 38.70 13.05 18.90
N ASP A 258 38.82 12.08 19.82
CA ASP A 258 39.58 10.83 19.56
C ASP A 258 38.90 9.92 18.52
N ALA A 259 37.58 9.99 18.37
CA ALA A 259 36.80 9.15 17.46
C ALA A 259 37.20 9.33 15.96
N VAL A 260 37.53 10.54 15.55
CA VAL A 260 37.88 10.86 14.17
C VAL A 260 39.39 11.07 13.96
N ARG A 261 40.20 10.91 15.02
CA ARG A 261 41.63 11.22 15.02
C ARG A 261 42.43 10.42 13.98
N GLU A 262 42.23 9.12 13.91
CA GLU A 262 42.99 8.22 13.04
C GLU A 262 42.73 8.53 11.56
N GLN A 263 41.47 8.72 11.20
CA GLN A 263 41.05 9.05 9.84
C GLN A 263 41.59 10.44 9.44
N LEU A 264 41.43 11.44 10.31
CA LEU A 264 41.87 12.79 10.02
C LEU A 264 43.39 12.87 9.88
N LEU A 265 44.17 12.17 10.70
CA LEU A 265 45.63 12.08 10.54
C LEU A 265 46.05 11.44 9.23
N THR A 266 45.30 10.42 8.76
CA THR A 266 45.56 9.74 7.51
C THR A 266 45.39 10.71 6.32
N ASP A 267 44.31 11.45 6.30
CA ASP A 267 43.99 12.36 5.20
C ASP A 267 44.86 13.64 5.24
N VAL A 268 45.17 14.14 6.45
CA VAL A 268 46.15 15.23 6.62
C VAL A 268 47.53 14.83 6.09
N LYS A 269 48.01 13.61 6.38
CA LYS A 269 49.27 13.12 5.81
C LYS A 269 49.23 13.00 4.30
N ALA A 270 48.10 12.60 3.71
CA ALA A 270 47.93 12.58 2.26
C ALA A 270 48.00 14.00 1.66
N GLN A 271 47.39 14.99 2.32
CA GLN A 271 47.49 16.42 1.90
C GLN A 271 48.93 16.95 2.01
N ILE A 272 49.62 16.62 3.09
CA ILE A 272 51.05 17.01 3.26
C ILE A 272 51.93 16.37 2.14
N ALA A 273 51.69 15.11 1.83
CA ALA A 273 52.42 14.40 0.75
C ALA A 273 52.11 14.99 -0.64
N ALA A 274 50.89 15.34 -0.92
CA ALA A 274 50.46 16.00 -2.17
C ALA A 274 51.13 17.38 -2.31
N ALA A 275 51.11 18.17 -1.23
CA ALA A 275 51.77 19.48 -1.21
C ALA A 275 53.30 19.39 -1.41
N ALA A 276 53.94 18.34 -0.86
CA ALA A 276 55.38 18.08 -1.06
C ALA A 276 55.76 17.61 -2.46
N SER A 277 54.85 16.91 -3.16
CA SER A 277 55.07 16.43 -4.54
C SER A 277 54.80 17.46 -5.61
N GLY A 278 54.20 18.60 -5.28
CA GLY A 278 53.85 19.66 -6.24
C GLY A 278 52.70 19.32 -7.18
N GLU A 279 51.99 18.23 -6.94
CA GLU A 279 50.70 17.94 -7.56
C GLU A 279 49.64 18.84 -6.96
N VAL A 280 49.19 19.80 -7.74
CA VAL A 280 47.99 20.57 -7.42
C VAL A 280 46.82 19.58 -7.55
N THR A 281 46.35 19.04 -6.46
CA THR A 281 45.03 18.41 -6.44
C THR A 281 44.01 19.53 -6.68
N THR A 282 43.68 19.74 -7.96
CA THR A 282 42.42 20.37 -8.33
C THR A 282 41.33 19.65 -7.54
N GLU A 283 40.51 20.44 -6.87
CA GLU A 283 39.26 20.07 -6.18
C GLU A 283 38.74 18.75 -6.74
N ALA A 284 38.64 17.72 -5.88
CA ALA A 284 37.76 16.60 -6.14
C ALA A 284 36.40 17.25 -6.42
N GLU A 285 35.99 17.17 -7.68
CA GLU A 285 34.65 17.51 -8.08
C GLU A 285 33.76 16.77 -7.07
N ALA A 286 33.12 17.53 -6.22
CA ALA A 286 31.99 17.04 -5.45
C ALA A 286 31.08 16.38 -6.49
N GLU A 287 31.05 15.05 -6.49
CA GLU A 287 29.98 14.34 -7.14
C GLU A 287 28.71 14.97 -6.63
N THR A 288 28.09 15.69 -7.51
CA THR A 288 26.82 16.35 -7.36
C THR A 288 25.94 15.48 -6.48
N GLU A 289 25.58 16.00 -5.32
CA GLU A 289 24.33 15.64 -4.68
C GLU A 289 23.26 15.66 -5.77
N GLU A 290 23.00 14.50 -6.38
CA GLU A 290 21.70 14.27 -6.95
C GLU A 290 20.75 14.52 -5.81
N ALA A 291 20.05 15.64 -5.90
CA ALA A 291 18.94 15.95 -5.02
C ALA A 291 18.05 14.71 -5.02
N VAL A 292 18.22 13.88 -4.03
CA VAL A 292 17.26 12.85 -3.66
C VAL A 292 16.01 13.64 -3.37
N GLU A 293 15.15 13.74 -4.37
CA GLU A 293 13.80 14.20 -4.22
C GLU A 293 13.24 13.40 -3.04
N GLU A 294 13.03 14.06 -1.93
CA GLU A 294 12.48 13.53 -0.69
C GLU A 294 11.04 13.09 -0.99
N THR A 295 10.91 12.01 -1.76
CA THR A 295 9.72 11.19 -1.73
C THR A 295 9.59 10.78 -0.28
N ALA A 296 8.49 11.20 0.35
CA ALA A 296 8.10 10.72 1.66
C ALA A 296 8.32 9.21 1.68
N THR A 297 9.41 8.77 2.27
CA THR A 297 9.73 7.37 2.48
C THR A 297 8.63 6.84 3.39
N GLU A 298 7.67 6.11 2.82
CA GLU A 298 6.93 5.13 3.62
C GLU A 298 8.01 4.35 4.35
N THR A 299 7.96 4.32 5.67
CA THR A 299 8.91 3.55 6.48
C THR A 299 8.86 2.13 5.96
N VAL A 300 9.87 1.71 5.23
CA VAL A 300 9.95 0.35 4.71
C VAL A 300 10.26 -0.52 5.91
N VAL A 301 9.35 -1.40 6.27
CA VAL A 301 9.54 -2.34 7.37
C VAL A 301 10.72 -3.25 7.03
N ASP A 302 11.76 -3.22 7.86
CA ASP A 302 12.88 -4.13 7.73
C ASP A 302 12.60 -5.43 8.45
N TYR A 303 12.38 -6.49 7.69
CA TYR A 303 12.15 -7.84 8.21
C TYR A 303 13.44 -8.58 8.57
N GLY A 304 14.62 -7.95 8.42
CA GLY A 304 15.91 -8.55 8.79
C GLY A 304 16.03 -8.87 10.29
N TYR A 305 15.29 -8.15 11.12
CA TYR A 305 15.23 -8.38 12.57
C TYR A 305 14.06 -9.26 13.01
N PHE A 306 13.14 -9.60 12.09
CA PHE A 306 11.96 -10.39 12.42
C PHE A 306 12.33 -11.79 12.90
N VAL A 307 11.77 -12.18 14.04
CA VAL A 307 11.92 -13.53 14.63
C VAL A 307 10.52 -14.15 14.73
N GLU A 308 10.40 -15.38 14.25
CA GLU A 308 9.16 -16.13 14.38
C GLU A 308 8.88 -16.51 15.84
N SER A 309 7.63 -16.35 16.27
CA SER A 309 7.20 -16.83 17.60
C SER A 309 7.25 -18.35 17.68
N GLU A 310 7.31 -18.86 18.91
CA GLU A 310 7.24 -20.32 19.14
C GLU A 310 5.97 -20.94 18.51
N ALA A 311 4.85 -20.22 18.48
CA ALA A 311 3.62 -20.70 17.85
C ALA A 311 3.75 -20.82 16.32
N VAL A 312 4.36 -19.83 15.66
CA VAL A 312 4.59 -19.86 14.21
C VAL A 312 5.62 -20.94 13.87
N ALA A 313 6.72 -21.02 14.63
CA ALA A 313 7.74 -22.03 14.44
C ALA A 313 7.18 -23.46 14.66
N ALA A 314 6.31 -23.64 15.65
CA ALA A 314 5.63 -24.92 15.88
C ALA A 314 4.69 -25.29 14.73
N SER A 315 3.94 -24.32 14.20
CA SER A 315 3.08 -24.53 13.02
C SER A 315 3.91 -24.83 11.76
N GLY A 316 5.06 -24.19 11.59
CA GLY A 316 6.04 -24.51 10.55
C GLY A 316 6.58 -25.95 10.67
N ALA A 317 6.90 -26.39 11.88
CA ALA A 317 7.33 -27.77 12.14
C ALA A 317 6.23 -28.81 11.81
N VAL A 318 4.96 -28.46 12.01
CA VAL A 318 3.81 -29.30 11.59
C VAL A 318 3.74 -29.41 10.08
N ALA A 319 3.96 -28.29 9.35
CA ALA A 319 4.00 -28.29 7.90
C ALA A 319 5.19 -29.11 7.35
N ASP A 320 6.37 -29.02 7.97
CA ASP A 320 7.53 -29.83 7.63
C ASP A 320 7.28 -31.33 7.88
N ALA A 321 6.66 -31.68 9.00
CA ALA A 321 6.29 -33.08 9.29
C ALA A 321 5.25 -33.61 8.29
N ALA A 322 4.28 -32.79 7.91
CA ALA A 322 3.29 -33.15 6.89
C ALA A 322 3.94 -33.32 5.51
N PHE A 323 4.94 -32.51 5.18
CA PHE A 323 5.75 -32.70 3.97
C PHE A 323 6.56 -34.00 4.01
N ASP A 324 7.25 -34.29 5.13
CA ASP A 324 8.02 -35.55 5.27
C ASP A 324 7.12 -36.77 5.15
N ASP A 325 5.91 -36.69 5.66
CA ASP A 325 4.88 -37.75 5.49
C ASP A 325 4.48 -37.93 4.03
N LEU A 326 4.26 -36.81 3.31
CA LEU A 326 3.98 -36.82 1.86
C LEU A 326 5.17 -37.34 1.07
N TRP A 327 6.38 -36.91 1.44
CA TRP A 327 7.64 -37.39 0.82
C TRP A 327 7.82 -38.90 0.95
N ALA A 328 7.51 -39.45 2.12
CA ALA A 328 7.60 -40.88 2.35
C ALA A 328 6.63 -41.69 1.44
N GLU A 329 5.46 -41.13 1.13
CA GLU A 329 4.54 -41.76 0.16
C GLU A 329 5.05 -41.59 -1.28
N LEU A 330 5.63 -40.43 -1.63
CA LEU A 330 6.22 -40.19 -2.95
C LEU A 330 7.44 -41.11 -3.23
N VAL A 331 8.28 -41.37 -2.24
CA VAL A 331 9.40 -42.36 -2.35
C VAL A 331 8.88 -43.76 -2.65
N LYS A 332 7.71 -44.16 -2.16
CA LYS A 332 7.13 -45.49 -2.54
C LYS A 332 6.74 -45.54 -4.02
N VAL A 333 6.38 -44.40 -4.60
CA VAL A 333 5.97 -44.25 -6.02
C VAL A 333 7.20 -44.07 -6.91
N ILE A 334 8.17 -43.28 -6.45
CA ILE A 334 9.42 -42.97 -7.15
C ILE A 334 10.58 -43.26 -6.18
N PRO A 335 11.09 -44.50 -6.15
CA PRO A 335 12.13 -44.91 -5.19
C PRO A 335 13.44 -44.13 -5.31
N ASP A 336 13.74 -43.59 -6.49
CA ASP A 336 14.96 -42.83 -6.77
C ASP A 336 14.99 -41.47 -6.01
N LEU A 337 13.85 -40.97 -5.50
CA LEU A 337 13.79 -39.80 -4.62
C LEU A 337 14.52 -39.99 -3.29
N ASP A 338 14.66 -41.23 -2.82
CA ASP A 338 15.38 -41.52 -1.57
C ASP A 338 16.92 -41.32 -1.68
N GLY A 339 17.43 -41.35 -2.92
CA GLY A 339 18.84 -41.16 -3.23
C GLY A 339 19.31 -39.71 -3.39
N LEU A 340 18.36 -38.73 -3.37
CA LEU A 340 18.67 -37.34 -3.62
C LEU A 340 19.50 -36.70 -2.49
N ASP A 341 20.37 -35.76 -2.88
CA ASP A 341 21.10 -34.96 -1.92
C ASP A 341 20.16 -34.00 -1.17
N LYS A 342 20.60 -33.56 0.01
CA LYS A 342 19.80 -32.71 0.89
C LYS A 342 19.40 -31.38 0.22
N LYS A 343 20.25 -30.84 -0.67
CA LYS A 343 20.01 -29.56 -1.33
C LYS A 343 18.87 -29.69 -2.36
N THR A 344 18.91 -30.75 -3.17
CA THR A 344 17.86 -31.05 -4.16
C THR A 344 16.53 -31.38 -3.47
N LYS A 345 16.56 -32.18 -2.37
CA LYS A 345 15.36 -32.44 -1.57
C LYS A 345 14.71 -31.11 -1.07
N ASN A 346 15.52 -30.20 -0.51
CA ASN A 346 15.03 -28.92 -0.02
C ASN A 346 14.42 -28.06 -1.14
N SER A 347 15.04 -28.03 -2.31
CA SER A 347 14.51 -27.30 -3.47
C SER A 347 13.16 -27.86 -3.95
N ILE A 348 13.00 -29.17 -3.97
CA ILE A 348 11.72 -29.83 -4.27
C ILE A 348 10.69 -29.49 -3.18
N GLN A 349 11.10 -29.50 -1.90
CA GLN A 349 10.23 -29.13 -0.78
C GLN A 349 9.68 -27.72 -0.93
N GLU A 350 10.53 -26.72 -1.17
CA GLU A 350 10.11 -25.32 -1.38
C GLU A 350 9.12 -25.18 -2.55
N THR A 351 9.44 -25.85 -3.68
CA THR A 351 8.57 -25.84 -4.85
C THR A 351 7.22 -26.51 -4.55
N MET A 352 7.24 -27.64 -3.88
CA MET A 352 6.03 -28.41 -3.55
C MET A 352 5.16 -27.68 -2.52
N MET A 353 5.75 -27.09 -1.48
CA MET A 353 5.04 -26.27 -0.50
C MET A 353 4.38 -25.07 -1.17
N THR A 354 5.08 -24.40 -2.10
CA THR A 354 4.52 -23.29 -2.90
C THR A 354 3.36 -23.76 -3.75
N VAL A 355 3.48 -24.88 -4.43
CA VAL A 355 2.45 -25.45 -5.31
C VAL A 355 1.21 -25.86 -4.52
N VAL A 356 1.40 -26.48 -3.35
CA VAL A 356 0.30 -26.94 -2.50
C VAL A 356 -0.39 -25.77 -1.81
N SER A 357 0.35 -24.82 -1.23
CA SER A 357 -0.21 -23.68 -0.49
C SER A 357 -0.96 -22.69 -1.36
N SER A 358 -0.48 -22.46 -2.59
CA SER A 358 -1.07 -21.47 -3.49
C SER A 358 -2.29 -21.99 -4.25
N GLY A 359 -2.57 -23.28 -4.21
CA GLY A 359 -3.51 -23.90 -5.14
C GLY A 359 -3.15 -23.64 -6.60
N SER A 360 -1.89 -23.23 -6.85
CA SER A 360 -1.44 -22.46 -8.01
C SER A 360 -1.14 -23.29 -9.25
N LEU A 361 -1.22 -24.62 -9.20
CA LEU A 361 -1.43 -25.33 -10.45
C LEU A 361 -2.85 -25.02 -10.90
N ASP A 362 -3.00 -24.06 -11.80
CA ASP A 362 -4.29 -23.79 -12.41
C ASP A 362 -4.82 -25.10 -13.04
N PHE A 363 -6.12 -25.16 -13.21
CA PHE A 363 -6.73 -26.37 -13.75
C PHE A 363 -6.16 -26.75 -15.13
N SER A 364 -5.79 -25.77 -15.96
CA SER A 364 -5.24 -25.98 -17.29
C SER A 364 -3.89 -26.70 -17.19
N THR A 365 -2.99 -26.23 -16.34
CA THR A 365 -1.67 -26.82 -16.12
C THR A 365 -1.79 -28.24 -15.56
N ARG A 366 -2.63 -28.45 -14.53
CA ARG A 366 -2.89 -29.79 -13.97
C ARG A 366 -3.48 -30.76 -15.01
N TYR A 367 -4.38 -30.26 -15.84
CA TYR A 367 -4.99 -31.06 -16.91
C TYR A 367 -3.96 -31.43 -17.98
N ASP A 368 -3.10 -30.50 -18.37
CA ASP A 368 -2.08 -30.74 -19.40
C ASP A 368 -1.01 -31.74 -18.92
N ILE A 369 -0.58 -31.64 -17.65
CA ILE A 369 0.32 -32.62 -17.02
C ILE A 369 -0.34 -34.01 -16.98
N TYR A 370 -1.57 -34.10 -16.51
CA TYR A 370 -2.31 -35.34 -16.46
C TYR A 370 -2.54 -35.95 -17.84
N ALA A 371 -2.89 -35.13 -18.83
CA ALA A 371 -3.08 -35.58 -20.20
C ALA A 371 -1.79 -36.10 -20.85
N ALA A 372 -0.65 -35.47 -20.55
CA ALA A 372 0.65 -35.92 -21.04
C ALA A 372 1.07 -37.26 -20.41
N GLN A 373 0.84 -37.44 -19.12
CA GLN A 373 1.15 -38.69 -18.41
C GLN A 373 0.23 -39.88 -18.79
N LYS A 374 -1.01 -39.58 -19.21
CA LYS A 374 -2.01 -40.58 -19.61
C LYS A 374 -2.21 -40.61 -21.11
N ALA A 375 -1.16 -40.38 -21.92
CA ALA A 375 -1.23 -40.21 -23.37
C ALA A 375 -1.99 -41.33 -24.14
N ASP A 376 -2.04 -42.54 -23.61
CA ASP A 376 -2.75 -43.68 -24.21
C ASP A 376 -4.17 -43.90 -23.69
N SER A 377 -4.55 -43.34 -22.56
CA SER A 377 -5.91 -43.37 -22.00
C SER A 377 -6.66 -42.10 -22.30
N VAL A 378 -7.04 -41.91 -23.55
CA VAL A 378 -7.80 -40.73 -23.99
C VAL A 378 -9.05 -40.58 -23.12
N LEU A 379 -9.07 -39.54 -22.31
CA LEU A 379 -10.31 -39.06 -21.70
C LEU A 379 -11.31 -38.87 -22.85
N SER A 380 -12.39 -39.62 -22.88
CA SER A 380 -13.44 -39.43 -23.91
C SER A 380 -13.83 -37.96 -23.91
N GLY A 381 -14.06 -37.35 -25.08
CA GLY A 381 -14.36 -35.92 -25.20
C GLY A 381 -15.50 -35.47 -24.26
N GLY A 382 -16.44 -36.37 -23.91
CA GLY A 382 -17.48 -36.14 -22.91
C GLY A 382 -16.93 -36.01 -21.49
N THR A 383 -16.02 -36.87 -21.10
CA THR A 383 -15.38 -36.84 -19.76
C THR A 383 -14.49 -35.61 -19.57
N ALA A 384 -13.68 -35.28 -20.59
CA ALA A 384 -12.87 -34.07 -20.58
C ALA A 384 -13.73 -32.81 -20.44
N PHE A 385 -14.87 -32.77 -21.15
CA PHE A 385 -15.80 -31.63 -20.99
C PHE A 385 -16.40 -31.54 -19.58
N GLN A 386 -16.81 -32.67 -19.00
CA GLN A 386 -17.35 -32.70 -17.62
C GLN A 386 -16.33 -32.21 -16.57
N ILE A 387 -15.08 -32.63 -16.67
CA ILE A 387 -14.01 -32.23 -15.77
C ILE A 387 -13.74 -30.73 -15.91
N LYS A 388 -13.59 -30.20 -17.13
CA LYS A 388 -13.42 -28.77 -17.38
C LYS A 388 -14.60 -27.95 -16.87
N LEU A 389 -15.83 -28.47 -17.01
CA LEU A 389 -17.02 -27.81 -16.51
C LEU A 389 -17.06 -27.76 -14.99
N ALA A 390 -16.74 -28.86 -14.32
CA ALA A 390 -16.68 -28.97 -12.87
C ALA A 390 -15.60 -28.05 -12.26
N ALA A 391 -14.40 -28.03 -12.86
CA ALA A 391 -13.28 -27.23 -12.40
C ALA A 391 -13.54 -25.71 -12.54
N ASN A 392 -14.18 -25.30 -13.64
CA ASN A 392 -14.42 -23.88 -13.93
C ASN A 392 -15.83 -23.41 -13.51
N ALA A 393 -16.55 -24.18 -12.69
CA ALA A 393 -17.93 -23.86 -12.30
C ALA A 393 -18.05 -22.48 -11.62
N GLY A 394 -17.12 -22.14 -10.72
CA GLY A 394 -17.06 -20.84 -10.06
C GLY A 394 -16.85 -19.68 -11.04
N MET A 395 -15.92 -19.83 -11.98
CA MET A 395 -15.64 -18.82 -13.00
C MET A 395 -16.87 -18.57 -13.91
N TYR A 396 -17.60 -19.64 -14.32
CA TYR A 396 -18.83 -19.48 -15.09
C TYR A 396 -19.94 -18.79 -14.31
N LEU A 397 -20.02 -19.00 -12.98
CA LEU A 397 -20.98 -18.30 -12.12
C LEU A 397 -20.71 -16.80 -12.11
N ILE A 398 -19.46 -16.42 -11.86
CA ILE A 398 -19.03 -15.03 -11.79
C ILE A 398 -19.25 -14.35 -13.15
N ALA A 399 -18.81 -14.99 -14.24
CA ALA A 399 -19.02 -14.47 -15.59
C ALA A 399 -20.51 -14.32 -15.94
N GLY A 400 -21.35 -15.28 -15.54
CA GLY A 400 -22.78 -15.24 -15.74
C GLY A 400 -23.47 -14.12 -14.97
N ILE A 401 -23.10 -13.91 -13.71
CA ILE A 401 -23.61 -12.81 -12.87
C ILE A 401 -23.13 -11.45 -13.41
N ALA A 402 -21.85 -11.33 -13.77
CA ALA A 402 -21.32 -10.10 -14.37
C ALA A 402 -22.03 -9.73 -15.67
N LEU A 403 -22.25 -10.72 -16.55
CA LEU A 403 -22.98 -10.51 -17.79
C LEU A 403 -24.45 -10.17 -17.54
N LEU A 404 -25.08 -10.77 -16.54
CA LEU A 404 -26.46 -10.44 -16.12
C LEU A 404 -26.56 -8.98 -15.67
N LEU A 405 -25.65 -8.54 -14.82
CA LEU A 405 -25.58 -7.16 -14.35
C LEU A 405 -25.35 -6.19 -15.51
N LEU A 406 -24.43 -6.51 -16.42
CA LEU A 406 -24.15 -5.74 -17.63
C LEU A 406 -25.40 -5.64 -18.53
N THR A 407 -26.14 -6.72 -18.67
CA THR A 407 -27.38 -6.79 -19.46
C THR A 407 -28.50 -5.97 -18.82
N LEU A 408 -28.66 -6.05 -17.49
CA LEU A 408 -29.60 -5.22 -16.75
C LEU A 408 -29.28 -3.73 -16.94
N VAL A 409 -28.02 -3.36 -16.84
CA VAL A 409 -27.57 -1.99 -17.09
C VAL A 409 -27.85 -1.57 -18.51
N TYR A 410 -27.43 -2.37 -19.49
CA TYR A 410 -27.69 -2.07 -20.91
C TYR A 410 -29.19 -1.87 -21.18
N THR A 411 -30.03 -2.74 -20.62
CA THR A 411 -31.49 -2.70 -20.79
C THR A 411 -32.12 -1.49 -20.11
N PHE A 412 -31.70 -1.23 -18.86
CA PHE A 412 -32.25 -0.16 -18.02
C PHE A 412 -31.38 1.10 -17.99
N TRP A 413 -30.43 1.25 -18.92
CA TRP A 413 -29.49 2.37 -18.97
C TRP A 413 -30.21 3.75 -18.92
N LYS A 414 -31.21 3.94 -19.77
CA LYS A 414 -31.92 5.23 -19.82
C LYS A 414 -32.66 5.59 -18.51
N PRO A 415 -33.48 4.69 -17.89
CA PRO A 415 -34.09 5.00 -16.60
C PRO A 415 -33.09 5.11 -15.47
N LEU A 416 -31.99 4.32 -15.49
CA LEU A 416 -30.93 4.32 -14.49
C LEU A 416 -30.14 5.63 -14.54
N THR A 417 -29.64 6.01 -15.71
CA THR A 417 -28.89 7.27 -15.90
C THR A 417 -29.76 8.51 -15.70
N ARG A 418 -31.06 8.43 -16.02
CA ARG A 418 -32.00 9.53 -15.74
C ARG A 418 -32.24 9.77 -14.24
N LYS A 419 -32.19 8.69 -13.42
CA LYS A 419 -32.35 8.79 -11.96
C LYS A 419 -31.05 9.05 -11.22
N LEU A 420 -29.97 8.40 -11.60
CA LEU A 420 -28.68 8.44 -10.91
C LEU A 420 -27.67 9.41 -11.51
N GLY A 421 -27.80 9.74 -12.80
CA GLY A 421 -26.78 10.42 -13.58
C GLY A 421 -25.75 9.44 -14.18
N VAL A 422 -25.14 9.83 -15.30
CA VAL A 422 -24.18 8.97 -16.04
C VAL A 422 -22.93 8.69 -15.19
N PRO A 423 -22.27 9.67 -14.55
CA PRO A 423 -21.05 9.43 -13.80
C PRO A 423 -21.25 8.44 -12.64
N ARG A 424 -22.30 8.66 -11.84
CA ARG A 424 -22.62 7.77 -10.72
C ARG A 424 -22.93 6.34 -11.16
N THR A 425 -23.66 6.18 -12.26
CA THR A 425 -23.99 4.88 -12.79
C THR A 425 -22.74 4.11 -13.20
N ILE A 426 -21.80 4.74 -13.93
CA ILE A 426 -20.54 4.10 -14.37
C ILE A 426 -19.71 3.68 -13.17
N ILE A 427 -19.53 4.57 -12.18
CA ILE A 427 -18.69 4.29 -11.02
C ILE A 427 -19.32 3.23 -10.10
N THR A 428 -20.65 3.23 -9.95
CA THR A 428 -21.35 2.17 -9.20
C THR A 428 -21.14 0.80 -9.86
N LEU A 429 -21.20 0.74 -11.19
CA LEU A 429 -20.95 -0.49 -11.93
C LEU A 429 -19.50 -0.95 -11.81
N PHE A 430 -18.57 -0.01 -11.87
CA PHE A 430 -17.16 -0.31 -11.67
C PHE A 430 -16.88 -0.82 -10.25
N PHE A 431 -17.51 -0.23 -9.24
CA PHE A 431 -17.44 -0.72 -7.87
C PHE A 431 -17.96 -2.15 -7.72
N ILE A 432 -19.13 -2.46 -8.33
CA ILE A 432 -19.68 -3.83 -8.32
C ILE A 432 -18.74 -4.79 -9.06
N TYR A 433 -18.16 -4.37 -10.19
CA TYR A 433 -17.16 -5.16 -10.90
C TYR A 433 -15.95 -5.48 -10.01
N LEU A 434 -15.44 -4.50 -9.27
CA LEU A 434 -14.31 -4.70 -8.35
C LEU A 434 -14.68 -5.65 -7.20
N CYS A 435 -15.90 -5.58 -6.65
CA CYS A 435 -16.35 -6.55 -5.65
C CYS A 435 -16.37 -7.98 -6.19
N LEU A 436 -16.79 -8.18 -7.43
CA LEU A 436 -16.77 -9.49 -8.08
C LEU A 436 -15.34 -9.94 -8.42
N ALA A 437 -14.48 -9.02 -8.84
CA ALA A 437 -13.08 -9.32 -9.13
C ALA A 437 -12.31 -9.71 -7.84
N ALA A 438 -12.63 -9.11 -6.70
CA ALA A 438 -12.02 -9.44 -5.42
C ALA A 438 -12.18 -10.93 -5.06
N GLU A 439 -13.36 -11.52 -5.33
CA GLU A 439 -13.61 -12.96 -5.14
C GLU A 439 -12.72 -13.84 -6.05
N ILE A 440 -12.43 -13.38 -7.27
CA ILE A 440 -11.57 -14.12 -8.22
C ILE A 440 -10.14 -14.20 -7.70
N TYR A 441 -9.68 -13.13 -7.04
CA TYR A 441 -8.33 -13.02 -6.47
C TYR A 441 -8.25 -13.47 -5.00
N ASN A 442 -9.28 -14.16 -4.47
CA ASN A 442 -9.36 -14.61 -3.08
C ASN A 442 -9.17 -13.49 -2.04
N ILE A 443 -9.54 -12.26 -2.39
CA ILE A 443 -9.49 -11.12 -1.49
C ILE A 443 -10.78 -11.08 -0.67
N SER A 444 -10.66 -11.07 0.66
CA SER A 444 -11.82 -10.98 1.55
C SER A 444 -12.58 -9.66 1.38
N VAL A 445 -13.73 -9.72 0.71
CA VAL A 445 -14.61 -8.54 0.49
C VAL A 445 -15.11 -7.98 1.82
N SER A 446 -15.29 -8.80 2.85
CA SER A 446 -15.73 -8.34 4.18
C SER A 446 -14.69 -7.45 4.87
N LEU A 447 -13.41 -7.83 4.85
CA LEU A 447 -12.32 -7.00 5.36
C LEU A 447 -12.20 -5.70 4.56
N MET A 448 -12.31 -5.78 3.23
CA MET A 448 -12.25 -4.60 2.37
C MET A 448 -13.40 -3.62 2.64
N LEU A 449 -14.62 -4.12 2.87
CA LEU A 449 -15.75 -3.27 3.23
C LEU A 449 -15.54 -2.59 4.59
N GLY A 450 -14.93 -3.25 5.56
CA GLY A 450 -14.52 -2.63 6.83
C GLY A 450 -13.60 -1.43 6.59
N ASN A 451 -12.52 -1.64 5.83
CA ASN A 451 -11.60 -0.56 5.45
C ASN A 451 -12.30 0.58 4.69
N VAL A 452 -13.23 0.26 3.78
CA VAL A 452 -14.02 1.28 3.07
C VAL A 452 -14.86 2.10 4.04
N LEU A 453 -15.47 1.48 5.07
CA LEU A 453 -16.27 2.19 6.07
C LEU A 453 -15.44 3.14 6.92
N VAL A 454 -14.22 2.75 7.33
CA VAL A 454 -13.27 3.65 7.99
C VAL A 454 -12.94 4.84 7.08
N ARG A 455 -12.59 4.59 5.82
CA ARG A 455 -12.29 5.66 4.85
C ARG A 455 -13.49 6.57 4.61
N VAL A 456 -14.71 6.05 4.58
CA VAL A 456 -15.94 6.85 4.45
C VAL A 456 -16.09 7.83 5.62
N GLY A 457 -15.84 7.41 6.85
CA GLY A 457 -15.86 8.30 8.00
C GLY A 457 -14.72 9.33 7.96
N MET A 458 -13.53 8.89 7.59
CA MET A 458 -12.30 9.67 7.52
C MET A 458 -12.37 10.80 6.47
N TYR A 459 -12.79 10.51 5.25
CA TYR A 459 -12.88 11.48 4.15
C TYR A 459 -14.26 12.15 4.04
N GLY A 460 -15.28 11.59 4.69
CA GLY A 460 -16.67 12.04 4.56
C GLY A 460 -16.91 13.46 5.01
N ILE A 461 -16.31 13.90 6.12
CA ILE A 461 -16.44 15.25 6.65
C ILE A 461 -15.72 16.26 5.76
N LEU A 462 -14.57 15.88 5.18
CA LEU A 462 -13.85 16.70 4.22
C LEU A 462 -14.67 16.91 2.94
N ALA A 463 -15.32 15.87 2.42
CA ALA A 463 -16.23 15.97 1.30
C ALA A 463 -17.48 16.81 1.66
N LEU A 464 -17.97 16.72 2.91
CA LEU A 464 -19.05 17.56 3.42
C LEU A 464 -18.68 19.04 3.43
N ALA A 465 -17.41 19.37 3.66
CA ALA A 465 -16.91 20.75 3.64
C ALA A 465 -17.04 21.42 2.26
N MET A 466 -17.12 20.66 1.17
CA MET A 466 -17.38 21.20 -0.17
C MET A 466 -18.83 21.68 -0.36
N LEU A 467 -19.76 21.14 0.41
CA LEU A 467 -21.20 21.38 0.22
C LEU A 467 -21.59 22.87 0.39
N PRO A 468 -21.19 23.60 1.45
CA PRO A 468 -21.51 25.01 1.59
C PRO A 468 -20.95 25.88 0.47
N GLY A 469 -19.72 25.60 -0.01
CA GLY A 469 -19.10 26.30 -1.12
C GLY A 469 -19.90 26.18 -2.42
N ILE A 470 -20.39 24.99 -2.74
CA ILE A 470 -21.26 24.76 -3.91
C ILE A 470 -22.61 25.44 -3.73
N GLN A 471 -23.23 25.34 -2.54
CA GLN A 471 -24.55 25.91 -2.28
C GLN A 471 -24.57 27.44 -2.31
N CYS A 472 -23.46 28.11 -1.95
CA CYS A 472 -23.36 29.56 -2.00
C CYS A 472 -22.91 30.11 -3.37
N GLY A 473 -22.69 29.25 -4.37
CA GLY A 473 -22.35 29.65 -5.73
C GLY A 473 -20.87 29.95 -5.98
N ILE A 474 -19.99 29.56 -5.07
CA ILE A 474 -18.54 29.61 -5.27
C ILE A 474 -18.10 28.39 -6.11
N GLY A 475 -18.84 27.28 -6.03
CA GLY A 475 -18.49 26.01 -6.67
C GLY A 475 -17.60 25.14 -5.79
N LEU A 476 -16.67 24.39 -6.41
CA LEU A 476 -15.73 23.54 -5.70
C LEU A 476 -14.68 24.40 -4.98
N ASN A 477 -14.79 24.47 -3.66
CA ASN A 477 -13.92 25.33 -2.84
C ASN A 477 -12.58 24.61 -2.55
N MET A 478 -11.58 24.74 -3.44
CA MET A 478 -10.23 24.21 -3.20
C MET A 478 -9.49 24.94 -2.06
N GLY A 479 -9.96 26.15 -1.69
CA GLY A 479 -9.45 26.88 -0.52
C GLY A 479 -9.87 26.29 0.83
N MET A 480 -10.56 25.14 0.87
CA MET A 480 -10.80 24.38 2.10
C MET A 480 -9.49 23.99 2.80
N THR A 481 -8.38 23.97 2.08
CA THR A 481 -7.03 23.74 2.64
C THR A 481 -6.70 24.70 3.79
N LEU A 482 -7.22 25.94 3.78
CA LEU A 482 -7.08 26.87 4.90
C LEU A 482 -7.72 26.31 6.17
N GLY A 483 -8.89 25.65 6.02
CA GLY A 483 -9.56 24.95 7.12
C GLY A 483 -8.74 23.77 7.59
N CYS A 484 -8.16 22.99 6.67
CA CYS A 484 -7.28 21.87 7.03
C CYS A 484 -6.07 22.35 7.85
N ILE A 485 -5.43 23.44 7.45
CA ILE A 485 -4.30 24.01 8.20
C ILE A 485 -4.74 24.48 9.59
N ALA A 486 -5.91 25.13 9.71
CA ALA A 486 -6.48 25.52 11.00
C ALA A 486 -6.70 24.33 11.93
N GLY A 487 -7.20 23.21 11.36
CA GLY A 487 -7.40 21.96 12.09
C GLY A 487 -6.07 21.33 12.51
N LEU A 488 -5.09 21.25 11.61
CA LEU A 488 -3.75 20.73 11.95
C LEU A 488 -3.05 21.58 13.02
N LEU A 489 -3.19 22.90 12.93
CA LEU A 489 -2.65 23.78 13.98
C LEU A 489 -3.28 23.49 15.35
N SER A 490 -4.58 23.23 15.40
CA SER A 490 -5.26 22.86 16.64
C SER A 490 -4.80 21.49 17.18
N VAL A 491 -4.54 20.52 16.30
CA VAL A 491 -3.97 19.22 16.66
C VAL A 491 -2.58 19.40 17.27
N VAL A 492 -1.70 20.17 16.61
CA VAL A 492 -0.34 20.43 17.11
C VAL A 492 -0.40 21.16 18.47
N ILE A 493 -1.31 22.10 18.66
CA ILE A 493 -1.51 22.76 19.96
C ILE A 493 -1.98 21.77 21.02
N SER A 494 -2.88 20.82 20.68
CA SER A 494 -3.30 19.77 21.60
C SER A 494 -2.12 18.87 22.02
N LEU A 495 -1.26 18.51 21.07
CA LEU A 495 -0.03 17.75 21.33
C LEU A 495 0.99 18.54 22.16
N GLN A 496 1.10 19.86 21.93
CA GLN A 496 1.98 20.73 22.74
C GLN A 496 1.65 20.70 24.23
N TYR A 497 0.37 20.55 24.56
CA TYR A 497 -0.12 20.47 25.95
C TYR A 497 -0.36 19.04 26.44
N ASP A 498 0.16 18.03 25.74
CA ASP A 498 0.03 16.60 26.06
C ASP A 498 -1.42 16.18 26.40
N MET A 499 -2.38 16.74 25.67
CA MET A 499 -3.80 16.38 25.88
C MET A 499 -4.09 14.98 25.34
N THR A 500 -4.92 14.22 26.06
CA THR A 500 -5.22 12.83 25.71
C THR A 500 -6.74 12.55 25.64
N GLY A 501 -7.11 11.50 24.95
CA GLY A 501 -8.48 10.98 24.90
C GLY A 501 -9.50 11.92 24.24
N ALA A 502 -10.76 11.78 24.62
CA ALA A 502 -11.87 12.55 24.05
C ALA A 502 -11.74 14.08 24.26
N SER A 503 -11.10 14.51 25.34
CA SER A 503 -10.86 15.93 25.62
C SER A 503 -9.94 16.57 24.56
N ALA A 504 -8.89 15.87 24.16
CA ALA A 504 -7.96 16.30 23.11
C ALA A 504 -8.66 16.41 21.75
N LEU A 505 -9.46 15.43 21.40
CA LEU A 505 -10.22 15.42 20.14
C LEU A 505 -11.23 16.58 20.09
N ILE A 506 -12.03 16.75 21.15
CA ILE A 506 -13.04 17.84 21.22
C ILE A 506 -12.35 19.21 21.20
N PHE A 507 -11.28 19.37 21.98
CA PHE A 507 -10.47 20.60 21.99
C PHE A 507 -9.94 20.93 20.60
N SER A 508 -9.35 19.96 19.90
CA SER A 508 -8.82 20.14 18.55
C SER A 508 -9.92 20.49 17.54
N CYS A 509 -11.08 19.86 17.60
CA CYS A 509 -12.20 20.19 16.73
C CYS A 509 -12.75 21.61 16.98
N VAL A 510 -12.91 22.00 18.24
CA VAL A 510 -13.46 23.31 18.61
C VAL A 510 -12.44 24.41 18.31
N LEU A 511 -11.19 24.26 18.75
CA LEU A 511 -10.15 25.27 18.51
C LEU A 511 -9.87 25.43 17.01
N GLY A 512 -9.78 24.32 16.26
CA GLY A 512 -9.59 24.35 14.82
C GLY A 512 -10.72 25.07 14.09
N ALA A 513 -11.97 24.80 14.47
CA ALA A 513 -13.13 25.50 13.94
C ALA A 513 -13.10 27.01 14.26
N LEU A 514 -12.68 27.39 15.47
CA LEU A 514 -12.52 28.80 15.87
C LEU A 514 -11.43 29.51 15.04
N ILE A 515 -10.29 28.87 14.82
CA ILE A 515 -9.20 29.41 13.97
C ILE A 515 -9.64 29.50 12.52
N ALA A 516 -10.46 28.56 12.04
CA ALA A 516 -10.96 28.54 10.67
C ALA A 516 -11.91 29.70 10.35
N ILE A 517 -12.62 30.27 11.35
CA ILE A 517 -13.55 31.41 11.15
C ILE A 517 -12.84 32.64 10.56
N PRO A 518 -11.82 33.24 11.22
CA PRO A 518 -11.14 34.41 10.68
C PRO A 518 -10.43 34.13 9.35
N LEU A 519 -9.84 32.93 9.19
CA LEU A 519 -9.21 32.53 7.93
C LEU A 519 -10.22 32.43 6.79
N GLY A 520 -11.35 31.79 7.03
CA GLY A 520 -12.44 31.67 6.07
C GLY A 520 -13.09 33.02 5.72
N TRP A 521 -13.21 33.91 6.71
CA TRP A 521 -13.69 35.27 6.49
C TRP A 521 -12.74 36.10 5.62
N ALA A 522 -11.45 36.12 5.95
CA ALA A 522 -10.44 36.82 5.14
C ALA A 522 -10.38 36.27 3.71
N TYR A 523 -10.40 34.96 3.56
CA TYR A 523 -10.44 34.28 2.28
C TYR A 523 -11.71 34.62 1.47
N SER A 524 -12.87 34.74 2.13
CA SER A 524 -14.12 35.10 1.47
C SER A 524 -14.12 36.53 0.88
N LEU A 525 -13.38 37.44 1.50
CA LEU A 525 -13.21 38.81 0.96
C LEU A 525 -12.52 38.80 -0.39
N LEU A 526 -11.52 37.92 -0.54
CA LEU A 526 -10.81 37.72 -1.80
C LEU A 526 -11.76 37.15 -2.86
N LEU A 527 -12.50 36.07 -2.54
CA LEU A 527 -13.43 35.40 -3.46
C LEU A 527 -14.59 36.32 -3.89
N ASN A 528 -15.04 37.23 -3.03
CA ASN A 528 -16.09 38.18 -3.39
C ASN A 528 -15.59 39.27 -4.34
N ARG A 529 -14.28 39.54 -4.40
CA ARG A 529 -13.66 40.48 -5.35
C ARG A 529 -13.40 39.86 -6.72
N THR A 530 -13.26 38.53 -6.79
CA THR A 530 -12.81 37.80 -7.99
C THR A 530 -13.91 36.87 -8.52
N LYS A 531 -15.12 37.42 -8.70
CA LYS A 531 -16.29 36.67 -9.20
C LYS A 531 -16.07 36.19 -10.63
N GLY A 532 -16.27 34.90 -10.86
CA GLY A 532 -16.10 34.22 -12.16
C GLY A 532 -14.93 33.23 -12.22
N ASP A 533 -13.85 33.50 -11.51
CA ASP A 533 -12.63 32.64 -11.48
C ASP A 533 -12.36 32.00 -10.11
N GLU A 534 -13.43 31.80 -9.32
CA GLU A 534 -13.33 31.35 -7.93
C GLU A 534 -12.60 30.04 -7.76
N MET A 535 -12.80 29.10 -8.68
CA MET A 535 -12.15 27.76 -8.59
C MET A 535 -10.65 27.87 -8.78
N THR A 536 -10.20 28.63 -9.77
CA THR A 536 -8.77 28.84 -10.06
C THR A 536 -8.09 29.57 -8.89
N ILE A 537 -8.70 30.65 -8.42
CA ILE A 537 -8.16 31.46 -7.32
C ILE A 537 -8.14 30.65 -6.01
N SER A 538 -9.20 29.88 -5.74
CA SER A 538 -9.24 29.01 -4.57
C SER A 538 -8.10 28.00 -4.54
N THR A 539 -7.75 27.45 -5.69
CA THR A 539 -6.64 26.50 -5.82
C THR A 539 -5.29 27.17 -5.54
N TYR A 540 -5.04 28.34 -6.16
CA TYR A 540 -3.79 29.06 -5.92
C TYR A 540 -3.67 29.57 -4.47
N VAL A 541 -4.74 30.10 -3.90
CA VAL A 541 -4.75 30.54 -2.49
C VAL A 541 -4.51 29.36 -1.55
N GLY A 542 -5.15 28.21 -1.83
CA GLY A 542 -4.94 26.99 -1.04
C GLY A 542 -3.48 26.56 -1.02
N PHE A 543 -2.85 26.41 -2.19
CA PHE A 543 -1.45 25.98 -2.28
C PHE A 543 -0.48 27.01 -1.72
N SER A 544 -0.72 28.31 -1.99
CA SER A 544 0.11 29.39 -1.44
C SER A 544 0.05 29.42 0.08
N PHE A 545 -1.13 29.16 0.67
CA PHE A 545 -1.29 29.17 2.11
C PHE A 545 -0.64 27.93 2.77
N VAL A 546 -0.69 26.77 2.11
CA VAL A 546 0.08 25.60 2.56
C VAL A 546 1.58 25.91 2.56
N SER A 547 2.11 26.52 1.48
CA SER A 547 3.51 26.89 1.38
C SER A 547 3.90 27.95 2.42
N LEU A 548 3.03 28.94 2.68
CA LEU A 548 3.23 29.92 3.73
C LEU A 548 3.28 29.27 5.11
N MET A 549 2.42 28.27 5.35
CA MET A 549 2.35 27.59 6.62
C MET A 549 3.55 26.64 6.83
N CYS A 550 4.21 26.16 5.78
CA CYS A 550 5.49 25.46 5.92
C CYS A 550 6.53 26.32 6.64
N ILE A 551 6.59 27.63 6.30
CA ILE A 551 7.41 28.60 7.04
C ILE A 551 6.85 28.78 8.46
N GLY A 552 5.52 28.82 8.62
CA GLY A 552 4.86 28.93 9.93
C GLY A 552 5.24 27.78 10.88
N TRP A 553 5.27 26.55 10.40
CA TRP A 553 5.66 25.37 11.20
C TRP A 553 7.10 25.46 11.72
N MET A 554 7.98 26.16 11.00
CA MET A 554 9.37 26.37 11.43
C MET A 554 9.52 27.53 12.42
N LEU A 555 8.64 28.53 12.39
CA LEU A 555 8.74 29.75 13.19
C LEU A 555 7.93 29.71 14.48
N LEU A 556 6.91 28.86 14.58
CA LEU A 556 6.04 28.78 15.74
C LEU A 556 6.82 28.25 16.97
N PRO A 557 6.65 28.88 18.17
CA PRO A 557 7.42 28.57 19.35
C PRO A 557 6.90 27.34 20.10
N PHE A 558 6.91 26.19 19.44
CA PHE A 558 6.60 24.91 20.07
C PHE A 558 7.85 24.38 20.79
N THR A 559 7.66 23.80 21.97
CA THR A 559 8.73 23.35 22.86
C THR A 559 8.64 21.88 23.24
N ASN A 560 7.52 21.20 22.93
CA ASN A 560 7.35 19.79 23.27
C ASN A 560 8.26 18.93 22.38
N THR A 561 9.12 18.13 22.99
CA THR A 561 10.11 17.28 22.33
C THR A 561 9.49 16.23 21.40
N LYS A 562 8.22 15.85 21.64
CA LYS A 562 7.49 14.90 20.77
C LYS A 562 7.14 15.46 19.40
N ILE A 563 7.12 16.78 19.23
CA ILE A 563 6.63 17.43 18.00
C ILE A 563 7.69 18.26 17.27
N ILE A 564 8.80 18.61 17.89
CA ILE A 564 9.89 19.38 17.27
C ILE A 564 10.97 18.49 16.66
N TRP A 565 11.68 19.01 15.65
CA TRP A 565 12.88 18.38 15.13
C TRP A 565 14.00 18.40 16.17
N LEU A 566 14.57 17.24 16.47
CA LEU A 566 15.61 17.08 17.51
C LEU A 566 16.93 17.76 17.14
N LEU A 567 17.30 17.75 15.89
CA LEU A 567 18.62 18.18 15.40
C LEU A 567 18.94 19.67 15.56
N ARG A 568 18.03 20.56 15.93
CA ARG A 568 18.32 21.98 16.29
C ARG A 568 17.22 22.65 17.14
N GLY A 569 16.26 21.92 17.65
CA GLY A 569 15.18 22.47 18.47
C GLY A 569 14.29 23.51 17.79
N ARG A 570 14.27 23.57 16.47
CA ARG A 570 13.45 24.52 15.70
C ARG A 570 12.74 23.80 14.56
N GLY A 571 11.44 24.05 14.41
CA GLY A 571 10.58 23.47 13.40
C GLY A 571 9.85 22.21 13.86
N LEU A 572 8.76 21.89 13.17
CA LEU A 572 7.93 20.72 13.46
C LEU A 572 8.28 19.57 12.51
N ARG A 573 8.20 18.35 13.01
CA ARG A 573 8.32 17.14 12.18
C ARG A 573 7.26 17.15 11.06
N VAL A 574 7.52 16.43 9.99
CA VAL A 574 6.59 16.32 8.85
C VAL A 574 5.30 15.60 9.23
N THR A 575 5.44 14.58 10.07
CA THR A 575 4.35 13.73 10.53
C THR A 575 4.42 13.60 12.04
N HIS A 576 3.28 13.72 12.72
CA HIS A 576 3.16 13.56 14.17
C HIS A 576 2.27 12.38 14.49
N SER A 577 2.77 11.42 15.26
CA SER A 577 1.97 10.32 15.77
C SER A 577 0.94 10.85 16.78
N LEU A 578 -0.30 10.36 16.66
CA LEU A 578 -1.39 10.62 17.61
C LEU A 578 -1.58 9.45 18.58
N LEU A 579 -0.74 8.40 18.47
CA LEU A 579 -0.70 7.28 19.41
C LEU A 579 -0.40 7.83 20.81
N GLY A 580 -1.17 7.39 21.80
CA GLY A 580 -1.10 7.92 23.17
C GLY A 580 -1.81 9.28 23.39
N SER A 581 -2.30 9.95 22.33
CA SER A 581 -3.16 11.14 22.44
C SER A 581 -4.61 10.79 22.14
N PHE A 582 -5.03 10.81 20.87
CA PHE A 582 -6.41 10.51 20.48
C PHE A 582 -6.52 9.73 19.16
N ALA A 583 -5.48 8.97 18.77
CA ALA A 583 -5.53 8.08 17.62
C ALA A 583 -6.63 7.03 17.78
N HIS A 584 -7.31 6.72 16.68
CA HIS A 584 -8.36 5.67 16.58
C HIS A 584 -9.47 5.74 17.64
N LEU A 585 -9.62 6.87 18.32
CA LEU A 585 -10.61 7.02 19.40
C LEU A 585 -12.05 6.81 18.90
N LEU A 586 -12.39 7.42 17.75
CA LEU A 586 -13.72 7.27 17.15
C LEU A 586 -13.87 5.91 16.45
N ASP A 587 -12.81 5.35 15.92
CA ASP A 587 -12.84 4.07 15.21
C ASP A 587 -13.19 2.94 16.18
N ASN A 588 -12.56 2.94 17.35
CA ASN A 588 -12.75 1.95 18.40
C ASN A 588 -14.01 2.17 19.25
N PHE A 589 -14.61 3.38 19.21
CA PHE A 589 -15.81 3.68 19.99
C PHE A 589 -17.04 2.94 19.45
N LEU A 590 -17.58 2.01 20.23
CA LEU A 590 -18.70 1.14 19.85
C LEU A 590 -18.45 0.32 18.58
N ALA A 591 -17.20 0.00 18.27
CA ALA A 591 -16.89 -0.85 17.13
C ALA A 591 -17.42 -2.28 17.36
N PHE A 592 -18.02 -2.88 16.33
CA PHE A 592 -18.51 -4.25 16.36
C PHE A 592 -18.36 -4.91 15.00
N LYS A 593 -18.35 -6.27 15.00
CA LYS A 593 -18.22 -7.06 13.77
C LYS A 593 -19.56 -7.68 13.38
N ILE A 594 -19.98 -7.51 12.12
CA ILE A 594 -21.15 -8.19 11.53
C ILE A 594 -20.69 -8.89 10.25
N PHE A 595 -20.93 -10.20 10.15
CA PHE A 595 -20.56 -11.02 8.99
C PHE A 595 -19.09 -10.87 8.57
N GLY A 596 -18.16 -10.71 9.54
CA GLY A 596 -16.75 -10.50 9.29
C GLY A 596 -16.36 -9.07 8.88
N VAL A 597 -17.32 -8.14 8.79
CA VAL A 597 -17.07 -6.71 8.51
C VAL A 597 -16.94 -5.95 9.83
N GLU A 598 -15.82 -5.30 10.06
CA GLU A 598 -15.66 -4.36 11.17
C GLU A 598 -16.36 -3.04 10.85
N ILE A 599 -17.23 -2.61 11.73
CA ILE A 599 -17.99 -1.37 11.58
C ILE A 599 -17.46 -0.36 12.59
N PRO A 600 -16.75 0.72 12.14
CA PRO A 600 -16.27 1.79 13.01
C PRO A 600 -17.43 2.72 13.40
N THR A 601 -18.28 2.25 14.31
CA THR A 601 -19.58 2.88 14.59
C THR A 601 -19.44 4.30 15.07
N GLY A 602 -18.47 4.59 15.96
CA GLY A 602 -18.29 5.94 16.49
C GLY A 602 -17.87 6.94 15.39
N LEU A 603 -16.96 6.54 14.50
CA LEU A 603 -16.54 7.35 13.38
C LEU A 603 -17.69 7.64 12.40
N LEU A 604 -18.47 6.60 12.06
CA LEU A 604 -19.64 6.75 11.19
C LEU A 604 -20.74 7.59 11.83
N LEU A 605 -21.01 7.42 13.13
CA LEU A 605 -21.98 8.24 13.85
C LEU A 605 -21.55 9.72 13.88
N PHE A 606 -20.27 10.00 14.10
CA PHE A 606 -19.76 11.35 14.08
C PHE A 606 -19.90 11.98 12.69
N PHE A 607 -19.57 11.25 11.62
CA PHE A 607 -19.80 11.70 10.25
C PHE A 607 -21.28 11.96 9.95
N LEU A 608 -22.17 11.03 10.34
CA LEU A 608 -23.63 11.19 10.17
C LEU A 608 -24.18 12.36 10.98
N LEU A 609 -23.65 12.61 12.17
CA LEU A 609 -23.99 13.78 12.99
C LEU A 609 -23.62 15.08 12.26
N CYS A 610 -22.40 15.17 11.69
CA CYS A 610 -22.00 16.32 10.88
C CYS A 610 -22.89 16.48 9.64
N CYS A 611 -23.25 15.39 8.97
CA CYS A 611 -24.20 15.39 7.86
C CYS A 611 -25.59 15.87 8.30
N PHE A 612 -26.07 15.45 9.46
CA PHE A 612 -27.36 15.87 10.02
C PHE A 612 -27.38 17.36 10.36
N ILE A 613 -26.32 17.87 10.99
CA ILE A 613 -26.18 19.31 11.31
C ILE A 613 -26.19 20.12 10.01
N MET A 614 -25.44 19.70 9.00
CA MET A 614 -25.40 20.40 7.72
C MET A 614 -26.73 20.32 6.96
N TRP A 615 -27.43 19.17 7.04
CA TRP A 615 -28.78 19.03 6.49
C TRP A 615 -29.80 19.95 7.17
N LEU A 616 -29.73 20.05 8.51
CA LEU A 616 -30.57 20.95 9.30
C LEU A 616 -30.27 22.41 8.95
N PHE A 617 -28.97 22.76 8.85
CA PHE A 617 -28.55 24.10 8.41
C PHE A 617 -29.08 24.43 7.03
N SER A 618 -28.98 23.54 6.05
CA SER A 618 -29.47 23.75 4.67
C SER A 618 -31.00 24.01 4.61
N ARG A 619 -31.75 23.58 5.63
CA ARG A 619 -33.20 23.86 5.76
C ARG A 619 -33.52 25.11 6.56
N SER A 620 -32.54 25.73 7.20
CA SER A 620 -32.70 26.99 7.92
C SER A 620 -32.91 28.17 6.98
N LYS A 621 -33.38 29.28 7.51
CA LYS A 621 -33.54 30.55 6.72
C LYS A 621 -32.21 30.96 6.04
N ALA A 622 -31.09 30.85 6.76
CA ALA A 622 -29.76 31.15 6.24
C ALA A 622 -29.32 30.17 5.14
N GLY A 623 -29.56 28.88 5.29
CA GLY A 623 -29.23 27.86 4.29
C GLY A 623 -30.06 27.99 3.01
N ILE A 624 -31.35 28.29 3.13
CA ILE A 624 -32.22 28.58 1.98
C ILE A 624 -31.78 29.85 1.25
N ALA A 625 -31.46 30.93 1.97
CA ALA A 625 -30.95 32.17 1.40
C ALA A 625 -29.58 31.94 0.70
N MET A 626 -28.69 31.13 1.29
CA MET A 626 -27.42 30.76 0.70
C MET A 626 -27.60 29.96 -0.61
N SER A 627 -28.52 29.01 -0.62
CA SER A 627 -28.84 28.22 -1.82
C SER A 627 -29.53 29.07 -2.92
N ALA A 628 -30.33 30.03 -2.55
CA ALA A 628 -30.94 31.02 -3.50
C ALA A 628 -29.86 31.90 -4.11
N ALA A 629 -28.94 32.45 -3.29
CA ALA A 629 -27.81 33.26 -3.73
C ALA A 629 -26.89 32.50 -4.70
N GLY A 630 -26.66 31.20 -4.47
CA GLY A 630 -25.82 30.37 -5.34
C GLY A 630 -26.51 29.94 -6.63
N SER A 631 -27.84 29.72 -6.61
CA SER A 631 -28.56 29.24 -7.80
C SER A 631 -28.88 30.38 -8.79
N ASN A 632 -29.26 31.54 -8.30
CA ASN A 632 -29.55 32.76 -9.12
C ASN A 632 -29.21 34.02 -8.32
N PRO A 633 -27.97 34.53 -8.40
CA PRO A 633 -27.55 35.70 -7.64
C PRO A 633 -28.40 36.94 -7.92
N ARG A 634 -28.77 37.19 -9.19
CA ARG A 634 -29.59 38.35 -9.59
C ARG A 634 -31.00 38.33 -8.97
N PHE A 635 -31.62 37.16 -8.98
CA PHE A 635 -32.92 36.95 -8.34
C PHE A 635 -32.84 37.12 -6.82
N ALA A 636 -31.78 36.57 -6.20
CA ALA A 636 -31.56 36.70 -4.77
C ALA A 636 -31.38 38.15 -4.34
N GLU A 637 -30.59 38.95 -5.07
CA GLU A 637 -30.41 40.38 -4.84
C GLU A 637 -31.75 41.17 -5.01
N ALA A 638 -32.49 40.86 -6.07
CA ALA A 638 -33.81 41.47 -6.27
C ALA A 638 -34.83 41.12 -5.14
N SER A 639 -34.62 40.01 -4.47
CA SER A 639 -35.40 39.55 -3.31
C SER A 639 -34.86 40.07 -1.97
N GLY A 640 -33.87 40.98 -1.98
CA GLY A 640 -33.27 41.58 -0.77
C GLY A 640 -32.24 40.73 -0.05
N ILE A 641 -31.78 39.63 -0.66
CA ILE A 641 -30.74 38.79 -0.10
C ILE A 641 -29.36 39.33 -0.47
N ASN A 642 -28.53 39.63 0.52
CA ASN A 642 -27.15 40.04 0.27
C ASN A 642 -26.29 38.84 -0.15
N VAL A 643 -26.00 38.72 -1.44
CA VAL A 643 -25.27 37.61 -2.05
C VAL A 643 -23.87 37.49 -1.47
N ASP A 644 -23.14 38.59 -1.28
CA ASP A 644 -21.76 38.57 -0.76
C ASP A 644 -21.71 38.07 0.69
N ARG A 645 -22.71 38.42 1.52
CA ARG A 645 -22.82 37.87 2.87
C ARG A 645 -23.09 36.35 2.86
N MET A 646 -23.92 35.87 1.92
CA MET A 646 -24.21 34.43 1.81
C MET A 646 -23.00 33.65 1.30
N ARG A 647 -22.24 34.23 0.38
CA ARG A 647 -20.94 33.66 -0.08
C ARG A 647 -19.92 33.60 1.05
N THR A 648 -19.80 34.68 1.83
CA THR A 648 -18.95 34.70 3.03
C THR A 648 -19.35 33.61 4.04
N LEU A 649 -20.65 33.49 4.32
CA LEU A 649 -21.13 32.44 5.24
C LEU A 649 -20.83 31.05 4.74
N GLY A 650 -21.06 30.79 3.44
CA GLY A 650 -20.73 29.49 2.82
C GLY A 650 -19.24 29.17 2.87
N THR A 651 -18.37 30.16 2.63
CA THR A 651 -16.90 29.98 2.71
C THR A 651 -16.46 29.68 4.14
N VAL A 652 -16.93 30.45 5.12
CA VAL A 652 -16.58 30.23 6.54
C VAL A 652 -17.06 28.88 7.02
N LEU A 653 -18.29 28.47 6.68
CA LEU A 653 -18.78 27.13 7.03
C LEU A 653 -17.94 26.01 6.36
N SER A 654 -17.57 26.20 5.09
CA SER A 654 -16.69 25.27 4.38
C SER A 654 -15.34 25.10 5.09
N THR A 655 -14.68 26.18 5.46
CA THR A 655 -13.40 26.15 6.17
C THR A 655 -13.52 25.57 7.59
N MET A 656 -14.62 25.88 8.31
CA MET A 656 -14.88 25.29 9.63
C MET A 656 -15.07 23.76 9.56
N ILE A 657 -15.89 23.27 8.60
CA ILE A 657 -16.13 21.84 8.44
C ILE A 657 -14.84 21.14 7.99
N ALA A 658 -14.04 21.76 7.12
CA ALA A 658 -12.75 21.22 6.70
C ALA A 658 -11.77 21.10 7.88
N SER A 659 -11.77 22.06 8.80
CA SER A 659 -10.97 22.01 10.01
C SER A 659 -11.35 20.83 10.92
N VAL A 660 -12.64 20.59 11.13
CA VAL A 660 -13.11 19.40 11.86
C VAL A 660 -12.76 18.13 11.07
N GLY A 661 -12.92 18.18 9.74
CA GLY A 661 -12.64 17.04 8.86
C GLY A 661 -11.19 16.57 8.92
N ILE A 662 -10.21 17.47 8.95
CA ILE A 662 -8.79 17.08 9.02
C ILE A 662 -8.42 16.52 10.43
N VAL A 663 -9.05 17.01 11.49
CA VAL A 663 -8.84 16.46 12.84
C VAL A 663 -9.35 15.01 12.90
N VAL A 664 -10.54 14.75 12.36
CA VAL A 664 -11.12 13.40 12.29
C VAL A 664 -10.34 12.51 11.32
N TYR A 665 -9.86 13.06 10.21
CA TYR A 665 -8.95 12.37 9.30
C TYR A 665 -7.69 11.93 10.04
N SER A 666 -7.02 12.84 10.74
CA SER A 666 -5.77 12.56 11.44
C SER A 666 -5.93 11.51 12.55
N GLN A 667 -7.05 11.55 13.31
CA GLN A 667 -7.30 10.55 14.35
C GLN A 667 -7.55 9.16 13.77
N ALA A 668 -8.29 9.05 12.65
CA ALA A 668 -8.56 7.76 12.02
C ALA A 668 -7.35 7.23 11.22
N PHE A 669 -6.48 8.12 10.76
CA PHE A 669 -5.20 7.76 10.14
C PHE A 669 -4.12 7.41 11.16
N GLY A 670 -4.27 7.86 12.43
CA GLY A 670 -3.30 7.70 13.50
C GLY A 670 -2.18 8.74 13.52
N TYR A 671 -2.05 9.55 12.48
CA TYR A 671 -0.99 10.54 12.28
C TYR A 671 -1.52 11.88 11.75
N ALA A 672 -0.93 12.97 12.18
CA ALA A 672 -1.15 14.30 11.64
C ALA A 672 -0.05 14.67 10.64
N GLN A 673 -0.38 14.69 9.34
CA GLN A 673 0.53 15.05 8.25
C GLN A 673 0.43 16.56 7.95
N LEU A 674 1.45 17.34 8.31
CA LEU A 674 1.39 18.80 8.23
C LEU A 674 1.54 19.37 6.82
N TYR A 675 2.28 18.68 5.93
CA TYR A 675 2.68 19.21 4.63
C TYR A 675 1.90 18.59 3.47
N THR A 676 1.74 17.27 3.46
CA THR A 676 1.17 16.51 2.33
C THR A 676 -0.35 16.48 2.35
N ALA A 677 -0.96 16.18 3.50
CA ALA A 677 -2.41 16.04 3.62
C ALA A 677 -3.20 17.28 3.14
N PRO A 678 -2.87 18.52 3.53
CA PRO A 678 -3.63 19.68 3.08
C PRO A 678 -3.64 19.90 1.56
N ARG A 679 -2.61 19.47 0.86
CA ARG A 679 -2.50 19.59 -0.60
C ARG A 679 -3.44 18.68 -1.37
N GLN A 680 -3.60 17.44 -0.91
CA GLN A 680 -4.29 16.38 -1.65
C GLN A 680 -5.78 16.29 -1.29
N LEU A 681 -6.15 16.55 -0.04
CA LEU A 681 -7.50 16.32 0.47
C LEU A 681 -8.59 17.15 -0.22
N GLY A 682 -8.26 18.34 -0.74
CA GLY A 682 -9.19 19.16 -1.52
C GLY A 682 -9.65 18.46 -2.80
N PHE A 683 -8.74 17.83 -3.54
CA PHE A 683 -9.08 17.12 -4.78
C PHE A 683 -9.88 15.85 -4.50
N ILE A 684 -9.51 15.11 -3.46
CA ILE A 684 -10.24 13.91 -3.01
C ILE A 684 -11.68 14.27 -2.64
N ALA A 685 -11.87 15.30 -1.82
CA ALA A 685 -13.18 15.79 -1.39
C ALA A 685 -14.06 16.25 -2.58
N ALA A 686 -13.47 17.00 -3.51
CA ALA A 686 -14.15 17.46 -4.73
C ALA A 686 -14.58 16.29 -5.62
N SER A 687 -13.70 15.32 -5.81
CA SER A 687 -13.97 14.12 -6.62
C SER A 687 -15.08 13.28 -6.00
N ALA A 688 -15.02 13.05 -4.71
CA ALA A 688 -16.03 12.29 -3.99
C ALA A 688 -17.43 12.92 -4.13
N ILE A 689 -17.58 14.22 -3.90
CA ILE A 689 -18.90 14.87 -4.00
C ILE A 689 -19.45 14.90 -5.43
N LEU A 690 -18.58 15.08 -6.45
CA LEU A 690 -18.97 15.04 -7.87
C LEU A 690 -19.44 13.65 -8.29
N ILE A 691 -18.72 12.60 -7.91
CA ILE A 691 -19.12 11.21 -8.14
C ILE A 691 -20.48 10.92 -7.50
N GLY A 692 -20.72 11.47 -6.32
CA GLY A 692 -22.02 11.40 -5.67
C GLY A 692 -23.15 12.08 -6.44
N GLY A 693 -22.85 12.77 -7.55
CA GLY A 693 -23.80 13.42 -8.45
C GLY A 693 -24.08 14.88 -8.11
N ALA A 694 -23.19 15.53 -7.35
CA ALA A 694 -23.19 16.98 -7.25
C ALA A 694 -22.73 17.58 -8.59
N THR A 695 -23.15 18.81 -8.84
CA THR A 695 -22.62 19.64 -9.91
C THR A 695 -21.97 20.88 -9.27
N VAL A 696 -21.26 21.66 -10.06
CA VAL A 696 -20.62 22.90 -9.57
C VAL A 696 -21.62 23.88 -8.96
N SER A 697 -22.89 23.76 -9.34
CA SER A 697 -23.96 24.67 -8.88
C SER A 697 -24.98 24.05 -7.94
N LYS A 698 -25.02 22.72 -7.81
CA LYS A 698 -26.03 22.02 -6.99
C LYS A 698 -25.44 20.84 -6.28
N ALA A 699 -25.52 20.84 -4.96
CA ALA A 699 -25.09 19.73 -4.13
C ALA A 699 -26.07 19.47 -2.97
N LYS A 700 -26.13 18.22 -2.49
CA LYS A 700 -26.94 17.76 -1.37
C LYS A 700 -26.09 16.87 -0.47
N VAL A 701 -26.48 16.74 0.80
CA VAL A 701 -25.81 15.83 1.75
C VAL A 701 -25.79 14.38 1.23
N SER A 702 -26.87 13.92 0.58
CA SER A 702 -26.89 12.57 -0.01
C SER A 702 -25.83 12.36 -1.11
N HIS A 703 -25.42 13.42 -1.82
CA HIS A 703 -24.34 13.34 -2.79
C HIS A 703 -22.99 13.11 -2.10
N VAL A 704 -22.78 13.68 -0.91
CA VAL A 704 -21.59 13.45 -0.11
C VAL A 704 -21.52 11.99 0.33
N ILE A 705 -22.56 11.46 0.98
CA ILE A 705 -22.58 10.11 1.52
C ILE A 705 -22.35 9.06 0.42
N ILE A 706 -23.11 9.14 -0.66
CA ILE A 706 -23.00 8.18 -1.78
C ILE A 706 -21.64 8.34 -2.49
N GLY A 707 -21.21 9.58 -2.66
CA GLY A 707 -19.98 9.88 -3.40
C GLY A 707 -18.73 9.39 -2.68
N VAL A 708 -18.63 9.63 -1.38
CA VAL A 708 -17.49 9.15 -0.59
C VAL A 708 -17.45 7.63 -0.55
N PHE A 709 -18.60 6.98 -0.34
CA PHE A 709 -18.65 5.51 -0.34
C PHE A 709 -18.19 4.90 -1.68
N LEU A 710 -18.67 5.44 -2.79
CA LEU A 710 -18.28 4.94 -4.12
C LEU A 710 -16.81 5.25 -4.45
N PHE A 711 -16.34 6.45 -4.12
CA PHE A 711 -14.98 6.87 -4.43
C PHE A 711 -13.95 6.07 -3.63
N GLU A 712 -14.09 6.05 -2.30
CA GLU A 712 -13.18 5.31 -1.43
C GLU A 712 -13.30 3.79 -1.63
N GLY A 713 -14.50 3.31 -1.92
CA GLY A 713 -14.71 1.90 -2.25
C GLY A 713 -13.96 1.46 -3.51
N VAL A 714 -14.00 2.27 -4.56
CA VAL A 714 -13.24 1.99 -5.79
C VAL A 714 -11.74 2.08 -5.55
N LEU A 715 -11.27 3.05 -4.78
CA LEU A 715 -9.84 3.17 -4.48
C LEU A 715 -9.32 2.01 -3.63
N ALA A 716 -10.04 1.65 -2.56
CA ALA A 716 -9.62 0.59 -1.65
C ALA A 716 -9.60 -0.78 -2.35
N LEU A 717 -10.68 -1.16 -3.04
CA LEU A 717 -10.75 -2.42 -3.77
C LEU A 717 -9.81 -2.44 -4.97
N GLY A 718 -9.74 -1.35 -5.72
CA GLY A 718 -8.89 -1.26 -6.92
C GLY A 718 -7.41 -1.43 -6.60
N GLN A 719 -6.93 -0.88 -5.49
CA GLN A 719 -5.55 -1.03 -5.04
C GLN A 719 -5.22 -2.48 -4.68
N GLN A 720 -6.08 -3.14 -3.91
CA GLN A 720 -5.86 -4.53 -3.49
C GLN A 720 -5.90 -5.51 -4.67
N ILE A 721 -6.86 -5.33 -5.58
CA ILE A 721 -6.97 -6.15 -6.79
C ILE A 721 -5.75 -5.92 -7.70
N ALA A 722 -5.27 -4.69 -7.84
CA ALA A 722 -4.08 -4.39 -8.61
C ALA A 722 -2.82 -5.06 -8.02
N ASN A 723 -2.71 -5.08 -6.68
CA ASN A 723 -1.61 -5.77 -5.99
C ASN A 723 -1.65 -7.29 -6.22
N ALA A 724 -2.84 -7.89 -6.19
CA ALA A 724 -3.02 -9.31 -6.40
C ALA A 724 -2.85 -9.74 -7.88
N ALA A 725 -3.23 -8.86 -8.82
CA ALA A 725 -3.16 -9.14 -10.26
C ALA A 725 -1.74 -9.04 -10.82
N VAL A 726 -0.84 -8.31 -10.16
CA VAL A 726 0.53 -8.06 -10.65
C VAL A 726 1.52 -8.49 -9.58
N ALA A 727 2.15 -9.64 -9.82
CA ALA A 727 3.22 -10.14 -8.97
C ALA A 727 4.47 -9.24 -9.09
N GLY A 728 4.56 -8.22 -8.26
CA GLY A 728 5.68 -7.26 -8.24
C GLY A 728 5.25 -5.92 -7.64
N GLY A 729 5.54 -5.73 -6.36
CA GLY A 729 4.97 -4.69 -5.49
C GLY A 729 5.08 -3.21 -5.92
N GLY A 730 5.77 -2.87 -7.00
CA GLY A 730 5.92 -1.47 -7.43
C GLY A 730 4.79 -0.93 -8.31
N LEU A 731 3.97 -1.78 -8.91
CA LEU A 731 2.93 -1.34 -9.86
C LEU A 731 1.62 -0.92 -9.19
N SER A 732 1.40 -1.34 -7.94
CA SER A 732 0.17 -1.04 -7.19
C SER A 732 -0.01 0.44 -6.92
N GLU A 733 1.07 1.14 -6.55
CA GLU A 733 1.04 2.57 -6.30
C GLU A 733 0.79 3.35 -7.60
N VAL A 734 1.43 2.95 -8.69
CA VAL A 734 1.17 3.53 -10.02
C VAL A 734 -0.30 3.34 -10.42
N MET A 735 -0.87 2.15 -10.21
CA MET A 735 -2.29 1.87 -10.48
C MET A 735 -3.21 2.69 -9.58
N ARG A 736 -2.88 2.85 -8.30
CA ARG A 736 -3.63 3.71 -7.37
C ARG A 736 -3.66 5.15 -7.87
N ILE A 737 -2.50 5.69 -8.25
CA ILE A 737 -2.37 7.06 -8.78
C ILE A 737 -3.15 7.20 -10.09
N MET A 738 -3.04 6.23 -11.02
CA MET A 738 -3.76 6.26 -12.29
C MET A 738 -5.28 6.20 -12.10
N ILE A 739 -5.78 5.32 -11.24
CA ILE A 739 -7.21 5.19 -10.93
C ILE A 739 -7.71 6.49 -10.27
N SER A 740 -7.03 6.99 -9.25
CA SER A 740 -7.38 8.21 -8.54
C SER A 740 -7.43 9.41 -9.49
N ASN A 741 -6.35 9.66 -10.23
CA ASN A 741 -6.27 10.79 -11.16
C ASN A 741 -7.24 10.65 -12.34
N GLY A 742 -7.45 9.43 -12.85
CA GLY A 742 -8.43 9.15 -13.88
C GLY A 742 -9.87 9.47 -13.44
N ILE A 743 -10.23 9.08 -12.22
CA ILE A 743 -11.54 9.38 -11.64
C ILE A 743 -11.70 10.89 -11.40
N ILE A 744 -10.65 11.55 -10.86
CA ILE A 744 -10.63 13.00 -10.65
C ILE A 744 -10.83 13.74 -11.99
N LEU A 745 -10.04 13.39 -12.99
CA LEU A 745 -10.14 13.99 -14.32
C LEU A 745 -11.53 13.79 -14.93
N TYR A 746 -12.05 12.56 -14.86
CA TYR A 746 -13.41 12.26 -15.34
C TYR A 746 -14.48 13.09 -14.61
N ALA A 747 -14.41 13.19 -13.29
CA ALA A 747 -15.34 13.98 -12.48
C ALA A 747 -15.28 15.48 -12.85
N LEU A 748 -14.08 16.03 -13.05
CA LEU A 748 -13.88 17.43 -13.42
C LEU A 748 -14.33 17.73 -14.85
N THR A 749 -14.11 16.83 -15.83
CA THR A 749 -14.56 17.03 -17.21
C THR A 749 -16.09 17.06 -17.32
N GLN A 750 -16.78 16.25 -16.51
CA GLN A 750 -18.26 16.28 -16.45
C GLN A 750 -18.79 17.55 -15.81
N SER A 751 -18.04 18.18 -14.90
CA SER A 751 -18.42 19.47 -14.29
C SER A 751 -18.25 20.67 -15.26
N GLY A 752 -17.23 20.65 -16.12
CA GLY A 752 -16.94 21.69 -17.09
C GLY A 752 -17.87 21.71 -18.31
N GLY A 753 -18.48 20.57 -18.65
CA GLY A 753 -19.42 20.45 -19.78
C GLY A 753 -20.81 21.08 -19.54
N ALA A 754 -21.21 21.20 -18.26
CA ALA A 754 -22.53 21.72 -17.91
C ALA A 754 -22.65 23.28 -17.99
N SER A 755 -21.56 23.99 -18.28
CA SER A 755 -21.55 25.45 -18.40
C SER A 755 -21.68 25.96 -19.85
N ARG A 756 -21.94 25.08 -20.85
CA ARG A 756 -22.03 25.44 -22.27
C ARG A 756 -23.40 25.25 -22.91
N ASP A 757 -24.44 24.87 -22.15
CA ASP A 757 -25.82 24.75 -22.64
C ASP A 757 -26.76 25.71 -21.91
#